data_d1651a677a34e16258475f48f7e2586c
#
_entry.id   d1651a677a34e16258475f48f7e2586c
#
_cell.length_a   1.000
_cell.length_b   1.000
_cell.length_c   1.000
_cell.angle_alpha   90.00
_cell.angle_beta   90.00
_cell.angle_gamma   90.00
#
_symmetry.space_group_name_H-M   'P 1'
#
loop_
_entity.id
_entity.type
_entity.pdbx_description
1 polymer ?
#
loop_
_entity_poly.entity_id
_entity_poly.type
_entity_poly.pdbx_seq_one_letter_code
_entity_poly.pdbx_strand_id
1 'polypeptide(L)'
;VSERVTRHHLLGSQPVIWIPREGLGQMTEAASQQSDLVVEFYGILRGRHGFLTSDELAAEGRTLVDADLLAGTGEWFAIVERHGLGGPVYEVVTDFHAFQRVYVAAVESGGKQFWTISGDFDTLAAIKAAEGHRQVAWDYVLPTLTSNHNFLTGRWAHGTWHAGIAAVDPGRRVILDGRSRWEVPRDFERDSSDRSYDDLIDQGIEGAVAELQALAARFPNEPLAIFLSGGRDSRMCLALALEAGLSDRIRIVSEDPAKFAPGTSRQIVANDLVVATEIRARYGLKFLEPAARAGDPLTFDESLREFQRRKSGASFEFRAETMMVRQPTSITEIRGAGGELIRTQYEGYADAPWWHRLIRNVPASFVADARALFGVVTRGHLLPRSQYLRSRSHFVEALSLHPGAPLDEQLSVHCSYFRNRAHFGSTAEAFRAGRRVSYPLCQPEFNFAAQLLSHGERRDGELAFDILERLEPALNRIVFDNAPGWPVSLYSRRGLDPVAGSLSDIAAARAEELAESNRFVASVSAAQRLPNRGFRGDRRSYGEAWSRGALQVIAEQAPDVMTPELMRGLLDMLESRALNSLETAARCRSLLSIMGQVSVSDANFVVRSAPPLTTDLSEPALVPLRSTLSSFENSCIGFDMEVRGERSDEGVRIVASVIGLVSAETQFACYLKAGESVVARTPYQDESCFVFSREQAAEADRAMVFVKRRSDPAFLLRQEVSL
;
A
#
# COMPACT_ATOMS: atom_id res chain seq x y z
N VAL A 1 15.58 -11.58 -31.32
CA VAL A 1 14.28 -11.60 -30.61
C VAL A 1 13.76 -13.03 -30.71
N SER A 2 13.51 -13.67 -29.59
CA SER A 2 12.99 -15.03 -29.56
C SER A 2 11.61 -15.05 -30.24
N GLU A 3 11.44 -15.81 -31.33
CA GLU A 3 10.15 -16.02 -32.03
C GLU A 3 9.08 -16.64 -31.12
N ARG A 4 9.44 -17.01 -29.88
CA ARG A 4 8.58 -17.70 -28.91
C ARG A 4 7.80 -16.75 -28.01
N VAL A 5 8.23 -15.48 -27.87
CA VAL A 5 7.56 -14.51 -27.02
C VAL A 5 6.59 -13.68 -27.86
N THR A 6 5.31 -13.78 -27.56
CA THR A 6 4.29 -13.03 -28.28
C THR A 6 3.72 -11.93 -27.40
N ARG A 7 3.73 -10.70 -27.89
CA ARG A 7 3.19 -9.53 -27.21
C ARG A 7 1.86 -9.14 -27.82
N HIS A 8 0.84 -9.07 -26.97
CA HIS A 8 -0.47 -8.56 -27.36
C HIS A 8 -0.75 -7.25 -26.63
N HIS A 9 -1.09 -6.20 -27.35
CA HIS A 9 -1.60 -4.97 -26.81
C HIS A 9 -3.13 -4.98 -26.91
N LEU A 10 -3.79 -5.03 -25.77
CA LEU A 10 -5.21 -4.66 -25.71
C LEU A 10 -5.26 -3.12 -25.70
N LEU A 11 -6.08 -2.52 -26.54
CA LEU A 11 -6.18 -1.06 -26.73
C LEU A 11 -6.26 -0.33 -25.37
N GLY A 12 -5.22 0.46 -25.06
CA GLY A 12 -5.14 1.29 -23.86
C GLY A 12 -4.78 0.55 -22.58
N SER A 13 -4.45 -0.76 -22.61
CA SER A 13 -3.98 -1.55 -21.48
C SER A 13 -2.47 -1.79 -21.52
N GLN A 14 -1.93 -2.27 -20.41
CA GLN A 14 -0.57 -2.79 -20.39
C GLN A 14 -0.44 -4.03 -21.27
N PRO A 15 0.73 -4.32 -21.83
CA PRO A 15 0.91 -5.48 -22.69
C PRO A 15 0.63 -6.78 -21.92
N VAL A 16 0.05 -7.73 -22.64
CA VAL A 16 -0.05 -9.12 -22.19
C VAL A 16 0.96 -9.93 -23.00
N ILE A 17 1.89 -10.54 -22.31
CA ILE A 17 2.98 -11.30 -22.91
C ILE A 17 2.68 -12.79 -22.72
N TRP A 18 2.76 -13.54 -23.81
CA TRP A 18 2.47 -14.96 -23.85
C TRP A 18 3.75 -15.73 -24.19
N ILE A 19 4.09 -16.70 -23.34
CA ILE A 19 5.24 -17.60 -23.54
C ILE A 19 4.71 -19.04 -23.58
N PRO A 20 4.77 -19.72 -24.75
CA PRO A 20 4.39 -21.14 -24.82
C PRO A 20 5.23 -21.99 -23.87
N ARG A 21 4.60 -22.86 -23.09
CA ARG A 21 5.30 -23.76 -22.16
C ARG A 21 5.98 -24.92 -22.85
N GLU A 22 5.52 -25.28 -24.05
CA GLU A 22 6.16 -26.29 -24.88
C GLU A 22 7.54 -25.87 -25.34
N GLY A 23 8.52 -26.77 -25.16
CA GLY A 23 9.92 -26.52 -25.55
C GLY A 23 10.69 -25.56 -24.65
N LEU A 24 10.15 -25.21 -23.49
CA LEU A 24 10.93 -24.60 -22.42
C LEU A 24 11.80 -25.64 -21.73
N GLY A 25 13.01 -25.22 -21.35
CA GLY A 25 13.95 -26.02 -20.57
C GLY A 25 13.57 -26.10 -19.10
N GLN A 26 14.43 -26.79 -18.35
CA GLN A 26 14.38 -26.81 -16.90
C GLN A 26 15.49 -25.94 -16.30
N MET A 27 15.20 -25.22 -15.24
CA MET A 27 16.20 -24.44 -14.52
C MET A 27 17.21 -25.36 -13.85
N THR A 28 18.51 -25.06 -13.99
CA THR A 28 19.59 -25.73 -13.26
C THR A 28 20.52 -24.68 -12.64
N GLU A 29 21.20 -25.03 -11.54
CA GLU A 29 22.15 -24.12 -10.87
C GLU A 29 23.27 -23.61 -11.80
N ALA A 30 23.66 -24.40 -12.79
CA ALA A 30 24.69 -24.03 -13.75
C ALA A 30 24.23 -22.99 -14.79
N ALA A 31 22.93 -22.78 -14.96
CA ALA A 31 22.37 -21.85 -15.94
C ALA A 31 22.51 -20.36 -15.53
N SER A 32 22.98 -20.09 -14.33
CA SER A 32 22.97 -18.73 -13.75
C SER A 32 24.18 -17.84 -14.09
N GLN A 33 25.10 -18.27 -14.94
CA GLN A 33 26.42 -17.58 -15.10
C GLN A 33 26.72 -16.98 -16.49
N GLN A 34 25.82 -17.04 -17.45
CA GLN A 34 26.04 -16.43 -18.77
C GLN A 34 25.32 -15.07 -18.89
N SER A 35 25.91 -14.17 -19.69
CA SER A 35 25.30 -12.87 -20.02
C SER A 35 24.00 -13.08 -20.75
N ASP A 36 22.91 -12.70 -20.09
CA ASP A 36 21.56 -12.96 -20.53
C ASP A 36 20.98 -11.77 -21.28
N LEU A 37 20.15 -12.08 -22.25
CA LEU A 37 19.51 -11.09 -23.10
C LEU A 37 18.11 -10.77 -22.58
N VAL A 38 17.82 -9.49 -22.42
CA VAL A 38 16.47 -9.01 -22.18
C VAL A 38 15.68 -9.13 -23.48
N VAL A 39 14.73 -10.05 -23.52
CA VAL A 39 13.90 -10.32 -24.70
C VAL A 39 12.64 -9.47 -24.75
N GLU A 40 12.18 -8.96 -23.59
CA GLU A 40 11.04 -8.08 -23.48
C GLU A 40 11.27 -7.07 -22.35
N PHE A 41 10.92 -5.81 -22.60
CA PHE A 41 11.01 -4.73 -21.62
C PHE A 41 9.76 -3.88 -21.66
N TYR A 42 9.27 -3.51 -20.49
CA TYR A 42 8.13 -2.64 -20.34
C TYR A 42 8.35 -1.64 -19.21
N GLY A 43 8.10 -0.37 -19.46
CA GLY A 43 8.15 0.68 -18.46
C GLY A 43 9.22 1.74 -18.75
N ILE A 44 9.79 2.30 -17.70
CA ILE A 44 10.74 3.39 -17.73
C ILE A 44 11.99 3.00 -16.94
N LEU A 45 13.11 2.84 -17.63
CA LEU A 45 14.44 2.66 -17.04
C LEU A 45 15.11 4.03 -16.92
N ARG A 46 15.68 4.31 -15.76
CA ARG A 46 16.40 5.55 -15.45
C ARG A 46 17.80 5.23 -14.93
N GLY A 47 18.66 6.22 -14.87
CA GLY A 47 20.01 6.09 -14.31
C GLY A 47 21.10 6.36 -15.35
N ARG A 48 22.25 5.65 -15.24
CA ARG A 48 23.45 5.88 -16.06
C ARG A 48 23.23 5.80 -17.60
N HIS A 49 22.20 5.11 -18.03
CA HIS A 49 21.83 5.00 -19.45
C HIS A 49 20.87 6.11 -19.91
N GLY A 50 20.64 7.10 -19.08
CA GLY A 50 19.67 8.16 -19.32
C GLY A 50 18.25 7.73 -18.94
N PHE A 51 17.29 8.24 -19.68
CA PHE A 51 15.86 7.97 -19.50
C PHE A 51 15.36 7.20 -20.72
N LEU A 52 15.01 5.93 -20.53
CA LEU A 52 14.62 5.03 -21.60
C LEU A 52 13.23 4.45 -21.36
N THR A 53 12.38 4.56 -22.38
CA THR A 53 11.08 3.88 -22.42
C THR A 53 11.17 2.62 -23.30
N SER A 54 10.22 1.72 -23.13
CA SER A 54 10.09 0.53 -23.99
C SER A 54 9.96 0.88 -25.47
N ASP A 55 9.24 1.95 -25.79
CA ASP A 55 9.02 2.37 -27.18
C ASP A 55 10.29 2.97 -27.81
N GLU A 56 11.09 3.69 -27.02
CA GLU A 56 12.38 4.23 -27.46
C GLU A 56 13.42 3.12 -27.67
N LEU A 57 13.48 2.15 -26.74
CA LEU A 57 14.35 0.98 -26.92
C LEU A 57 14.03 0.24 -28.22
N ALA A 58 12.73 0.05 -28.50
CA ALA A 58 12.30 -0.59 -29.73
C ALA A 58 12.63 0.24 -30.97
N ALA A 59 12.43 1.56 -30.91
CA ALA A 59 12.70 2.48 -32.04
C ALA A 59 14.21 2.62 -32.35
N GLU A 60 15.04 2.61 -31.32
CA GLU A 60 16.51 2.68 -31.46
C GLU A 60 17.14 1.34 -31.84
N GLY A 61 16.36 0.24 -31.80
CA GLY A 61 16.89 -1.12 -32.01
C GLY A 61 17.90 -1.53 -30.93
N ARG A 62 17.86 -0.88 -29.78
CA ARG A 62 18.78 -1.11 -28.67
C ARG A 62 18.43 -2.39 -27.93
N THR A 63 19.45 -3.21 -27.68
CA THR A 63 19.34 -4.42 -26.87
C THR A 63 19.81 -4.12 -25.46
N LEU A 64 19.04 -4.51 -24.46
CA LEU A 64 19.43 -4.48 -23.05
C LEU A 64 19.97 -5.85 -22.62
N VAL A 65 20.93 -5.82 -21.74
CA VAL A 65 21.42 -6.99 -21.00
C VAL A 65 21.06 -6.87 -19.51
N ASP A 66 21.15 -7.97 -18.77
CA ASP A 66 20.77 -8.01 -17.34
C ASP A 66 21.55 -6.97 -16.51
N ALA A 67 22.82 -6.74 -16.82
CA ALA A 67 23.64 -5.71 -16.16
C ALA A 67 23.06 -4.28 -16.31
N ASP A 68 22.39 -3.96 -17.43
CA ASP A 68 21.72 -2.67 -17.61
C ASP A 68 20.55 -2.52 -16.66
N LEU A 69 19.79 -3.60 -16.43
CA LEU A 69 18.66 -3.63 -15.51
C LEU A 69 19.09 -3.50 -14.06
N LEU A 70 20.19 -4.18 -13.68
CA LEU A 70 20.73 -4.11 -12.31
C LEU A 70 21.23 -2.71 -11.95
N ALA A 71 21.75 -1.98 -12.92
CA ALA A 71 22.27 -0.63 -12.72
C ALA A 71 21.22 0.47 -12.86
N GLY A 72 19.99 0.13 -13.27
CA GLY A 72 18.92 1.10 -13.54
C GLY A 72 17.88 1.16 -12.45
N THR A 73 17.45 2.37 -12.15
CA THR A 73 16.26 2.65 -11.34
C THR A 73 15.05 2.82 -12.24
N GLY A 74 13.90 3.20 -11.68
CA GLY A 74 12.72 3.53 -12.47
C GLY A 74 11.48 2.74 -12.08
N GLU A 75 10.65 2.49 -13.08
CA GLU A 75 9.41 1.74 -12.95
C GLU A 75 9.27 0.86 -14.20
N TRP A 76 9.73 -0.38 -14.08
CA TRP A 76 9.82 -1.29 -15.22
C TRP A 76 9.72 -2.76 -14.80
N PHE A 77 9.39 -3.61 -15.75
CA PHE A 77 9.69 -5.02 -15.69
C PHE A 77 10.36 -5.48 -17.00
N ALA A 78 11.09 -6.57 -16.89
CA ALA A 78 11.72 -7.20 -18.03
C ALA A 78 11.57 -8.72 -18.00
N ILE A 79 11.65 -9.33 -19.18
CA ILE A 79 11.73 -10.77 -19.34
C ILE A 79 13.12 -11.05 -19.91
N VAL A 80 13.88 -11.84 -19.17
CA VAL A 80 15.24 -12.24 -19.51
C VAL A 80 15.21 -13.70 -19.95
N GLU A 81 15.76 -14.00 -21.12
CA GLU A 81 15.94 -15.35 -21.59
C GLU A 81 17.25 -15.90 -21.06
N ARG A 82 17.20 -17.09 -20.46
CA ARG A 82 18.35 -17.80 -19.95
C ARG A 82 18.44 -19.19 -20.57
N HIS A 83 19.63 -19.73 -20.61
CA HIS A 83 19.85 -21.10 -21.08
C HIS A 83 19.47 -22.11 -19.98
N GLY A 84 18.44 -22.91 -20.23
CA GLY A 84 18.02 -24.03 -19.37
C GLY A 84 18.39 -25.38 -19.96
N LEU A 85 18.28 -26.42 -19.17
CA LEU A 85 18.47 -27.81 -19.65
C LEU A 85 17.32 -28.21 -20.57
N GLY A 86 17.62 -28.47 -21.85
CA GLY A 86 16.64 -28.91 -22.85
C GLY A 86 15.88 -27.78 -23.54
N GLY A 87 16.20 -26.53 -23.27
CA GLY A 87 15.60 -25.37 -23.92
C GLY A 87 15.76 -24.07 -23.11
N PRO A 88 15.26 -22.93 -23.59
CA PRO A 88 15.29 -21.67 -22.84
C PRO A 88 14.40 -21.74 -21.61
N VAL A 89 14.74 -20.97 -20.57
CA VAL A 89 13.89 -20.59 -19.46
C VAL A 89 13.76 -19.08 -19.46
N TYR A 90 12.66 -18.56 -18.93
CA TYR A 90 12.43 -17.13 -18.88
C TYR A 90 12.36 -16.66 -17.43
N GLU A 91 13.00 -15.52 -17.19
CA GLU A 91 13.00 -14.88 -15.90
C GLU A 91 12.27 -13.55 -15.97
N VAL A 92 11.30 -13.34 -15.09
CA VAL A 92 10.57 -12.09 -14.94
C VAL A 92 11.18 -11.31 -13.80
N VAL A 93 11.70 -10.14 -14.09
CA VAL A 93 12.34 -9.22 -13.13
C VAL A 93 11.63 -7.87 -13.15
N THR A 94 11.67 -7.17 -12.02
CA THR A 94 11.09 -5.82 -11.86
C THR A 94 12.16 -4.81 -11.47
N ASP A 95 11.81 -3.53 -11.50
CA ASP A 95 12.62 -2.51 -10.84
C ASP A 95 12.84 -2.86 -9.35
N PHE A 96 13.80 -2.20 -8.71
CA PHE A 96 14.22 -2.52 -7.34
C PHE A 96 13.05 -2.51 -6.34
N HIS A 97 12.16 -1.53 -6.43
CA HIS A 97 11.00 -1.40 -5.55
C HIS A 97 9.75 -2.13 -6.09
N ALA A 98 9.83 -2.74 -7.26
CA ALA A 98 8.72 -3.30 -8.00
C ALA A 98 7.53 -2.32 -8.14
N PHE A 99 7.82 -1.06 -8.40
CA PHE A 99 6.80 -0.04 -8.66
C PHE A 99 6.00 -0.36 -9.91
N GLN A 100 6.64 -0.90 -10.93
CA GLN A 100 5.94 -1.55 -12.03
C GLN A 100 5.47 -2.93 -11.56
N ARG A 101 4.20 -3.01 -11.24
CA ARG A 101 3.60 -4.28 -10.84
C ARG A 101 3.60 -5.24 -12.00
N VAL A 102 3.84 -6.50 -11.69
CA VAL A 102 3.82 -7.60 -12.67
C VAL A 102 3.13 -8.80 -12.05
N TYR A 103 2.31 -9.42 -12.85
CA TYR A 103 1.57 -10.63 -12.50
C TYR A 103 1.85 -11.71 -13.51
N VAL A 104 1.84 -12.95 -13.04
CA VAL A 104 2.11 -14.15 -13.84
C VAL A 104 0.99 -15.16 -13.62
N ALA A 105 0.49 -15.73 -14.69
CA ALA A 105 -0.53 -16.78 -14.66
C ALA A 105 -0.21 -17.88 -15.65
N ALA A 106 -0.54 -19.14 -15.31
CA ALA A 106 -0.63 -20.22 -16.27
C ALA A 106 -2.01 -20.17 -16.94
N VAL A 107 -2.04 -20.22 -18.26
CA VAL A 107 -3.23 -20.06 -19.11
C VAL A 107 -3.26 -21.16 -20.15
N GLU A 108 -4.46 -21.68 -20.48
CA GLU A 108 -4.66 -22.61 -21.57
C GLU A 108 -5.44 -21.91 -22.69
N SER A 109 -4.94 -21.92 -23.91
CA SER A 109 -5.61 -21.35 -25.06
C SER A 109 -5.41 -22.22 -26.30
N GLY A 110 -6.51 -22.61 -26.94
CA GLY A 110 -6.46 -23.47 -28.12
C GLY A 110 -5.80 -24.84 -27.88
N GLY A 111 -5.92 -25.40 -26.68
CA GLY A 111 -5.31 -26.67 -26.28
C GLY A 111 -3.80 -26.60 -25.99
N LYS A 112 -3.22 -25.39 -25.99
CA LYS A 112 -1.81 -25.14 -25.64
C LYS A 112 -1.70 -24.43 -24.31
N GLN A 113 -0.65 -24.72 -23.56
CA GLN A 113 -0.37 -24.07 -22.28
C GLN A 113 0.64 -22.93 -22.46
N PHE A 114 0.37 -21.82 -21.76
CA PHE A 114 1.18 -20.63 -21.79
C PHE A 114 1.48 -20.13 -20.38
N TRP A 115 2.63 -19.49 -20.19
CA TRP A 115 2.82 -18.49 -19.16
C TRP A 115 2.36 -17.15 -19.71
N THR A 116 1.52 -16.45 -18.97
CA THR A 116 0.98 -15.15 -19.36
C THR A 116 1.39 -14.12 -18.32
N ILE A 117 1.98 -13.03 -18.77
CA ILE A 117 2.59 -12.00 -17.93
C ILE A 117 1.97 -10.65 -18.29
N SER A 118 1.55 -9.89 -17.30
CA SER A 118 1.06 -8.52 -17.49
C SER A 118 1.24 -7.69 -16.22
N GLY A 119 1.39 -6.40 -16.37
CA GLY A 119 1.26 -5.45 -15.27
C GLY A 119 -0.18 -5.16 -14.87
N ASP A 120 -1.15 -5.61 -15.66
CA ASP A 120 -2.59 -5.44 -15.43
C ASP A 120 -3.21 -6.73 -14.87
N PHE A 121 -3.48 -6.73 -13.56
CA PHE A 121 -4.10 -7.85 -12.86
C PHE A 121 -5.51 -8.15 -13.39
N ASP A 122 -6.33 -7.12 -13.63
CA ASP A 122 -7.72 -7.31 -14.02
C ASP A 122 -7.81 -7.94 -15.43
N THR A 123 -6.88 -7.62 -16.30
CA THR A 123 -6.76 -8.29 -17.61
C THR A 123 -6.44 -9.78 -17.47
N LEU A 124 -5.46 -10.14 -16.62
CA LEU A 124 -5.16 -11.55 -16.38
C LEU A 124 -6.33 -12.29 -15.72
N ALA A 125 -6.99 -11.66 -14.75
CA ALA A 125 -8.16 -12.21 -14.09
C ALA A 125 -9.30 -12.46 -15.09
N ALA A 126 -9.53 -11.52 -16.02
CA ALA A 126 -10.55 -11.69 -17.06
C ALA A 126 -10.19 -12.80 -18.05
N ILE A 127 -8.92 -12.97 -18.42
CA ILE A 127 -8.44 -14.09 -19.24
C ILE A 127 -8.71 -15.41 -18.50
N LYS A 128 -8.36 -15.52 -17.23
CA LYS A 128 -8.62 -16.70 -16.41
C LYS A 128 -10.12 -17.00 -16.27
N ALA A 129 -10.94 -15.97 -16.09
CA ALA A 129 -12.39 -16.10 -16.00
C ALA A 129 -13.01 -16.59 -17.32
N ALA A 130 -12.47 -16.16 -18.48
CA ALA A 130 -12.89 -16.62 -19.80
C ALA A 130 -12.60 -18.11 -20.02
N GLU A 131 -11.54 -18.64 -19.39
CA GLU A 131 -11.20 -20.07 -19.37
C GLU A 131 -12.04 -20.88 -18.36
N GLY A 132 -12.95 -20.26 -17.64
CA GLY A 132 -13.76 -20.88 -16.59
C GLY A 132 -13.11 -20.88 -15.20
N HIS A 133 -11.91 -20.33 -15.06
CA HIS A 133 -11.21 -20.23 -13.79
C HIS A 133 -11.56 -18.92 -13.06
N ARG A 134 -12.58 -18.97 -12.18
CA ARG A 134 -13.09 -17.81 -11.41
C ARG A 134 -12.75 -17.95 -9.92
N GLN A 135 -11.49 -18.22 -9.62
CA GLN A 135 -11.05 -18.59 -8.28
C GLN A 135 -10.68 -17.36 -7.45
N VAL A 136 -11.65 -16.80 -6.75
CA VAL A 136 -11.42 -15.70 -5.80
C VAL A 136 -10.66 -16.22 -4.57
N ALA A 137 -9.56 -15.60 -4.24
CA ALA A 137 -8.81 -15.86 -3.01
C ALA A 137 -9.39 -15.00 -1.87
N TRP A 138 -10.48 -15.47 -1.28
CA TRP A 138 -11.28 -14.73 -0.29
C TRP A 138 -10.51 -14.32 0.95
N ASP A 139 -9.52 -15.09 1.35
CA ASP A 139 -8.60 -14.80 2.45
C ASP A 139 -7.70 -13.59 2.20
N TYR A 140 -7.51 -13.18 0.93
CA TYR A 140 -6.84 -11.91 0.58
C TYR A 140 -7.84 -10.77 0.31
N VAL A 141 -9.03 -11.08 -0.17
CA VAL A 141 -10.06 -10.09 -0.53
C VAL A 141 -10.78 -9.52 0.68
N LEU A 142 -11.28 -10.38 1.56
CA LEU A 142 -12.16 -9.97 2.65
C LEU A 142 -11.55 -8.94 3.61
N PRO A 143 -10.29 -9.07 4.06
CA PRO A 143 -9.66 -8.05 4.90
C PRO A 143 -9.63 -6.66 4.25
N THR A 144 -9.43 -6.63 2.93
CA THR A 144 -9.42 -5.38 2.17
C THR A 144 -10.82 -4.78 2.06
N LEU A 145 -11.85 -5.61 1.89
CA LEU A 145 -13.24 -5.12 1.83
C LEU A 145 -13.74 -4.56 3.17
N THR A 146 -13.28 -5.11 4.28
CA THR A 146 -13.74 -4.73 5.63
C THR A 146 -12.89 -3.63 6.29
N SER A 147 -11.84 -3.13 5.62
CA SER A 147 -10.91 -2.18 6.18
C SER A 147 -10.62 -1.01 5.26
N ASN A 148 -10.46 0.18 5.86
CA ASN A 148 -9.83 1.34 5.21
C ASN A 148 -8.38 1.53 5.66
N HIS A 149 -7.85 0.58 6.41
CA HIS A 149 -6.52 0.75 6.97
C HIS A 149 -5.46 0.62 5.88
N ASN A 150 -4.50 1.51 5.89
CA ASN A 150 -3.45 1.60 4.87
C ASN A 150 -2.65 0.29 4.67
N PHE A 151 -2.55 -0.58 5.69
CA PHE A 151 -1.92 -1.90 5.56
C PHE A 151 -2.66 -2.84 4.62
N LEU A 152 -3.97 -2.65 4.46
CA LEU A 152 -4.88 -3.60 3.82
C LEU A 152 -5.51 -3.03 2.56
N THR A 153 -5.22 -1.77 2.22
CA THR A 153 -5.70 -1.15 0.99
C THR A 153 -4.86 -1.59 -0.19
N GLY A 154 -5.27 -2.63 -0.85
CA GLY A 154 -4.57 -3.22 -1.98
C GLY A 154 -3.94 -4.57 -1.62
N ARG A 155 -2.81 -4.88 -2.23
CA ARG A 155 -2.06 -6.08 -1.90
C ARG A 155 -1.31 -5.88 -0.59
N TRP A 156 -1.52 -6.76 0.37
CA TRP A 156 -1.01 -6.64 1.73
C TRP A 156 -0.27 -7.90 2.21
N ALA A 157 -0.20 -8.92 1.37
CA ALA A 157 0.54 -10.16 1.59
C ALA A 157 1.02 -10.74 0.24
N HIS A 158 1.77 -11.84 0.26
CA HIS A 158 2.40 -12.40 -0.95
C HIS A 158 1.40 -12.91 -2.00
N GLY A 159 0.18 -13.27 -1.62
CA GLY A 159 -0.87 -13.69 -2.55
C GLY A 159 -1.52 -12.53 -3.31
N THR A 160 -2.37 -12.90 -4.25
CA THR A 160 -3.25 -11.98 -4.98
C THR A 160 -4.72 -12.32 -4.72
N TRP A 161 -5.63 -11.52 -5.24
CA TRP A 161 -7.06 -11.79 -5.11
C TRP A 161 -7.57 -12.96 -5.97
N HIS A 162 -6.73 -13.49 -6.85
CA HIS A 162 -7.03 -14.67 -7.67
C HIS A 162 -6.03 -15.79 -7.38
N ALA A 163 -6.51 -16.97 -6.99
CA ALA A 163 -5.65 -18.08 -6.58
C ALA A 163 -4.65 -18.56 -7.67
N GLY A 164 -5.01 -18.38 -8.95
CA GLY A 164 -4.17 -18.78 -10.09
C GLY A 164 -3.28 -17.67 -10.67
N ILE A 165 -3.22 -16.49 -10.03
CA ILE A 165 -2.38 -15.37 -10.47
C ILE A 165 -1.40 -15.03 -9.37
N ALA A 166 -0.11 -15.00 -9.69
CA ALA A 166 0.93 -14.59 -8.77
C ALA A 166 1.45 -13.20 -9.12
N ALA A 167 1.91 -12.46 -8.13
CA ALA A 167 2.62 -11.21 -8.34
C ALA A 167 4.12 -11.44 -8.20
N VAL A 168 4.92 -10.70 -8.95
CA VAL A 168 6.36 -10.63 -8.74
C VAL A 168 6.63 -9.61 -7.63
N ASP A 169 7.32 -10.05 -6.59
CA ASP A 169 7.58 -9.24 -5.39
C ASP A 169 8.89 -8.44 -5.48
N PRO A 170 9.02 -7.32 -4.75
CA PRO A 170 10.27 -6.59 -4.63
C PRO A 170 11.40 -7.52 -4.16
N GLY A 171 12.60 -7.32 -4.70
CA GLY A 171 13.75 -8.17 -4.34
C GLY A 171 13.62 -9.64 -4.75
N ARG A 172 12.61 -9.98 -5.55
CA ARG A 172 12.40 -11.33 -6.08
C ARG A 172 12.35 -11.31 -7.60
N ARG A 173 12.63 -12.44 -8.17
CA ARG A 173 12.49 -12.75 -9.59
C ARG A 173 11.70 -14.04 -9.75
N VAL A 174 10.97 -14.16 -10.84
CA VAL A 174 10.16 -15.33 -11.13
C VAL A 174 10.72 -16.06 -12.34
N ILE A 175 11.13 -17.29 -12.13
CA ILE A 175 11.64 -18.16 -13.20
C ILE A 175 10.48 -19.00 -13.72
N LEU A 176 10.31 -19.01 -15.03
CA LEU A 176 9.31 -19.75 -15.77
C LEU A 176 9.98 -20.84 -16.60
N ASP A 177 9.73 -22.05 -16.22
CA ASP A 177 10.16 -23.24 -16.98
C ASP A 177 8.96 -23.95 -17.66
N GLY A 178 9.20 -25.07 -18.32
CA GLY A 178 8.14 -25.81 -19.02
C GLY A 178 7.06 -26.40 -18.11
N ARG A 179 7.28 -26.50 -16.81
CA ARG A 179 6.39 -27.17 -15.86
C ARG A 179 5.90 -26.27 -14.76
N SER A 180 6.74 -25.42 -14.22
CA SER A 180 6.54 -24.73 -12.96
C SER A 180 7.03 -23.30 -13.01
N ARG A 181 6.68 -22.58 -11.96
CA ARG A 181 7.12 -21.24 -11.64
C ARG A 181 7.89 -21.31 -10.32
N TRP A 182 9.04 -20.67 -10.29
CA TRP A 182 9.91 -20.58 -9.13
C TRP A 182 10.11 -19.13 -8.74
N GLU A 183 10.06 -18.82 -7.47
CA GLU A 183 10.43 -17.52 -6.93
C GLU A 183 11.80 -17.64 -6.26
N VAL A 184 12.74 -16.82 -6.70
CA VAL A 184 14.09 -16.78 -6.15
C VAL A 184 14.43 -15.37 -5.70
N PRO A 185 15.22 -15.19 -4.64
CA PRO A 185 15.73 -13.88 -4.25
C PRO A 185 16.54 -13.25 -5.40
N ARG A 186 16.47 -11.95 -5.52
CA ARG A 186 17.34 -11.18 -6.39
C ARG A 186 18.55 -10.72 -5.60
N ASP A 187 19.75 -11.03 -6.08
CA ASP A 187 21.01 -10.73 -5.36
C ASP A 187 21.39 -9.24 -5.40
N PHE A 188 20.49 -8.35 -5.02
CA PHE A 188 20.85 -6.94 -4.78
C PHE A 188 21.73 -6.77 -3.54
N GLU A 189 21.67 -7.71 -2.60
CA GLU A 189 22.33 -7.61 -1.30
C GLU A 189 23.83 -7.91 -1.38
N ARG A 190 24.29 -8.70 -2.37
CA ARG A 190 25.71 -9.08 -2.46
C ARG A 190 26.65 -7.90 -2.64
N ASP A 191 26.22 -6.85 -3.32
CA ASP A 191 27.04 -5.67 -3.58
C ASP A 191 27.02 -4.62 -2.48
N SER A 192 26.08 -4.70 -1.53
CA SER A 192 25.91 -3.68 -0.49
C SER A 192 26.62 -4.00 0.83
N SER A 193 26.99 -5.27 1.06
CA SER A 193 27.53 -5.73 2.35
C SER A 193 28.90 -5.13 2.73
N ASP A 194 29.65 -4.64 1.77
CA ASP A 194 31.01 -4.11 1.97
C ASP A 194 31.09 -2.57 1.87
N ARG A 195 29.93 -1.88 1.65
CA ARG A 195 29.91 -0.43 1.53
C ARG A 195 29.59 0.22 2.86
N SER A 196 30.25 1.33 3.15
CA SER A 196 29.96 2.13 4.33
C SER A 196 28.65 2.92 4.16
N TYR A 197 28.08 3.35 5.27
CA TYR A 197 26.92 4.25 5.28
C TYR A 197 27.16 5.52 4.45
N ASP A 198 28.35 6.11 4.57
CA ASP A 198 28.72 7.32 3.84
C ASP A 198 28.83 7.08 2.35
N ASP A 199 29.49 5.97 1.93
CA ASP A 199 29.59 5.60 0.49
C ASP A 199 28.20 5.39 -0.13
N LEU A 200 27.27 4.76 0.60
CA LEU A 200 25.92 4.53 0.12
C LEU A 200 25.14 5.85 -0.05
N ILE A 201 25.30 6.80 0.85
CA ILE A 201 24.68 8.13 0.70
C ILE A 201 25.23 8.83 -0.53
N ASP A 202 26.55 8.86 -0.70
CA ASP A 202 27.19 9.55 -1.81
C ASP A 202 26.78 8.96 -3.15
N GLN A 203 26.76 7.62 -3.27
CA GLN A 203 26.28 6.92 -4.46
C GLN A 203 24.79 7.16 -4.73
N GLY A 204 23.96 7.17 -3.67
CA GLY A 204 22.55 7.50 -3.79
C GLY A 204 22.31 8.92 -4.28
N ILE A 205 23.10 9.89 -3.81
CA ILE A 205 23.09 11.27 -4.30
C ILE A 205 23.51 11.34 -5.76
N GLU A 206 24.63 10.71 -6.13
CA GLU A 206 25.10 10.65 -7.52
C GLU A 206 24.05 10.05 -8.46
N GLY A 207 23.42 8.93 -8.05
CA GLY A 207 22.35 8.29 -8.81
C GLY A 207 21.13 9.18 -9.00
N ALA A 208 20.68 9.83 -7.94
CA ALA A 208 19.53 10.76 -7.97
C ALA A 208 19.82 12.00 -8.83
N VAL A 209 21.00 12.58 -8.71
CA VAL A 209 21.45 13.73 -9.52
C VAL A 209 21.52 13.35 -11.00
N ALA A 210 22.12 12.20 -11.32
CA ALA A 210 22.19 11.69 -12.69
C ALA A 210 20.81 11.45 -13.30
N GLU A 211 19.87 10.88 -12.52
CA GLU A 211 18.48 10.72 -12.95
C GLU A 211 17.81 12.05 -13.29
N LEU A 212 17.96 13.05 -12.42
CA LEU A 212 17.38 14.39 -12.63
C LEU A 212 18.00 15.12 -13.83
N GLN A 213 19.31 14.98 -14.03
CA GLN A 213 20.01 15.55 -15.20
C GLN A 213 19.56 14.86 -16.50
N ALA A 214 19.45 13.53 -16.51
CA ALA A 214 18.95 12.77 -17.66
C ALA A 214 17.51 13.18 -18.02
N LEU A 215 16.65 13.31 -17.01
CA LEU A 215 15.27 13.77 -17.18
C LEU A 215 15.22 15.21 -17.73
N ALA A 216 16.06 16.09 -17.21
CA ALA A 216 16.15 17.47 -17.66
C ALA A 216 16.69 17.58 -19.10
N ALA A 217 17.68 16.77 -19.47
CA ALA A 217 18.19 16.71 -20.83
C ALA A 217 17.13 16.18 -21.81
N ARG A 218 16.34 15.22 -21.38
CA ARG A 218 15.27 14.62 -22.19
C ARG A 218 14.12 15.59 -22.47
N PHE A 219 13.82 16.49 -21.55
CA PHE A 219 12.74 17.48 -21.63
C PHE A 219 13.29 18.91 -21.38
N PRO A 220 14.11 19.45 -22.27
CA PRO A 220 14.90 20.67 -22.00
C PRO A 220 14.05 21.91 -21.78
N ASN A 221 12.87 21.98 -22.36
CA ASN A 221 11.99 23.15 -22.31
C ASN A 221 10.88 23.05 -21.24
N GLU A 222 10.85 21.96 -20.45
CA GLU A 222 9.81 21.76 -19.46
C GLU A 222 10.23 22.26 -18.08
N PRO A 223 9.35 22.89 -17.33
CA PRO A 223 9.60 23.22 -15.94
C PRO A 223 9.63 21.93 -15.10
N LEU A 224 10.45 21.94 -14.07
CA LEU A 224 10.56 20.87 -13.06
C LEU A 224 9.72 21.27 -11.85
N ALA A 225 8.57 20.66 -11.70
CA ALA A 225 7.63 20.97 -10.64
C ALA A 225 7.97 20.19 -9.36
N ILE A 226 8.33 20.88 -8.29
CA ILE A 226 8.53 20.30 -6.97
C ILE A 226 7.32 20.61 -6.09
N PHE A 227 6.66 19.56 -5.59
CA PHE A 227 5.59 19.69 -4.61
C PHE A 227 6.23 19.98 -3.24
N LEU A 228 6.47 21.25 -2.99
CA LEU A 228 7.16 21.68 -1.78
C LEU A 228 6.16 21.80 -0.63
N SER A 229 6.24 20.84 0.27
CA SER A 229 5.62 20.88 1.60
C SER A 229 6.64 21.38 2.64
N GLY A 230 6.16 21.61 3.86
CA GLY A 230 7.07 21.91 4.99
C GLY A 230 7.92 20.70 5.41
N GLY A 231 7.71 19.52 4.84
CA GLY A 231 8.32 18.26 5.24
C GLY A 231 9.74 18.01 4.70
N ARG A 232 10.37 16.94 5.18
CA ARG A 232 11.75 16.51 4.88
C ARG A 232 11.92 16.09 3.43
N ASP A 233 10.99 15.27 2.93
CA ASP A 233 11.11 14.59 1.63
C ASP A 233 11.15 15.58 0.46
N SER A 234 10.31 16.61 0.50
CA SER A 234 10.30 17.65 -0.53
C SER A 234 11.56 18.54 -0.49
N ARG A 235 12.15 18.72 0.69
CA ARG A 235 13.44 19.44 0.83
C ARG A 235 14.60 18.64 0.25
N MET A 236 14.65 17.33 0.49
CA MET A 236 15.66 16.47 -0.13
C MET A 236 15.54 16.49 -1.66
N CYS A 237 14.32 16.42 -2.20
CA CYS A 237 14.10 16.57 -3.65
C CYS A 237 14.58 17.91 -4.18
N LEU A 238 14.35 18.98 -3.43
CA LEU A 238 14.86 20.32 -3.80
C LEU A 238 16.39 20.35 -3.78
N ALA A 239 17.02 19.87 -2.71
CA ALA A 239 18.47 19.82 -2.57
C ALA A 239 19.13 19.04 -3.72
N LEU A 240 18.59 17.86 -4.07
CA LEU A 240 19.05 17.05 -5.20
C LEU A 240 18.89 17.79 -6.55
N ALA A 241 17.79 18.52 -6.72
CA ALA A 241 17.57 19.29 -7.95
C ALA A 241 18.48 20.52 -8.05
N LEU A 242 18.83 21.15 -6.93
CA LEU A 242 19.83 22.23 -6.88
C LEU A 242 21.23 21.70 -7.19
N GLU A 243 21.62 20.56 -6.61
CA GLU A 243 22.89 19.87 -6.89
C GLU A 243 22.99 19.44 -8.35
N ALA A 244 21.89 19.02 -8.95
CA ALA A 244 21.84 18.70 -10.38
C ALA A 244 22.00 19.94 -11.31
N GLY A 245 22.13 21.15 -10.75
CA GLY A 245 22.28 22.40 -11.51
C GLY A 245 20.98 22.89 -12.16
N LEU A 246 19.81 22.53 -11.63
CA LEU A 246 18.51 22.75 -12.28
C LEU A 246 17.70 23.92 -11.69
N SER A 247 18.33 24.80 -10.90
CA SER A 247 17.69 25.90 -10.17
C SER A 247 16.77 26.76 -11.04
N ASP A 248 17.21 27.14 -12.24
CA ASP A 248 16.45 28.00 -13.16
C ASP A 248 15.16 27.35 -13.68
N ARG A 249 15.11 26.03 -13.66
CA ARG A 249 13.97 25.23 -14.15
C ARG A 249 13.00 24.84 -13.06
N ILE A 250 13.41 24.91 -11.80
CA ILE A 250 12.56 24.54 -10.66
C ILE A 250 11.37 25.47 -10.56
N ARG A 251 10.18 24.87 -10.41
CA ARG A 251 8.94 25.57 -10.09
C ARG A 251 8.29 24.90 -8.90
N ILE A 252 7.86 25.71 -7.94
CA ILE A 252 7.21 25.24 -6.72
C ILE A 252 5.73 25.03 -6.97
N VAL A 253 5.21 23.90 -6.49
CA VAL A 253 3.79 23.63 -6.37
C VAL A 253 3.46 23.56 -4.88
N SER A 254 2.48 24.36 -4.46
CA SER A 254 1.93 24.34 -3.11
C SER A 254 0.40 24.31 -3.18
N GLU A 255 -0.22 23.77 -2.15
CA GLU A 255 -1.68 23.67 -2.10
C GLU A 255 -2.31 24.91 -1.45
N ASP A 256 -3.53 25.22 -1.86
CA ASP A 256 -4.34 26.28 -1.27
C ASP A 256 -4.99 25.74 0.02
N PRO A 257 -4.67 26.33 1.20
CA PRO A 257 -5.29 25.92 2.47
C PRO A 257 -6.81 26.04 2.47
N ALA A 258 -7.37 26.95 1.67
CA ALA A 258 -8.81 27.16 1.59
C ALA A 258 -9.59 25.99 0.93
N LYS A 259 -8.90 25.06 0.26
CA LYS A 259 -9.50 23.81 -0.25
C LYS A 259 -9.95 22.86 0.85
N PHE A 260 -9.37 23.00 2.03
CA PHE A 260 -9.61 22.09 3.16
C PHE A 260 -10.65 22.68 4.12
N ALA A 261 -11.48 21.83 4.68
CA ALA A 261 -12.38 22.23 5.75
C ALA A 261 -11.58 22.76 6.97
N PRO A 262 -12.13 23.69 7.77
CA PRO A 262 -11.48 24.13 9.00
C PRO A 262 -11.08 22.95 9.88
N GLY A 263 -9.83 22.94 10.35
CA GLY A 263 -9.29 21.87 11.19
C GLY A 263 -7.81 21.60 10.91
N THR A 264 -7.31 20.46 11.41
CA THR A 264 -5.91 20.09 11.39
C THR A 264 -5.31 20.08 9.98
N SER A 265 -6.01 19.50 9.00
CA SER A 265 -5.51 19.40 7.62
C SER A 265 -5.31 20.79 7.00
N ARG A 266 -6.25 21.72 7.23
CA ARG A 266 -6.11 23.10 6.75
C ARG A 266 -4.92 23.81 7.39
N GLN A 267 -4.70 23.58 8.70
CA GLN A 267 -3.58 24.15 9.41
C GLN A 267 -2.24 23.60 8.90
N ILE A 268 -2.14 22.32 8.67
CA ILE A 268 -0.92 21.69 8.11
C ILE A 268 -0.59 22.33 6.76
N VAL A 269 -1.55 22.42 5.84
CA VAL A 269 -1.31 23.02 4.52
C VAL A 269 -0.98 24.51 4.60
N ALA A 270 -1.54 25.23 5.57
CA ALA A 270 -1.17 26.62 5.81
C ALA A 270 0.28 26.73 6.32
N ASN A 271 0.70 25.85 7.22
CA ASN A 271 2.08 25.77 7.69
C ASN A 271 3.06 25.41 6.56
N ASP A 272 2.68 24.44 5.72
CA ASP A 272 3.42 24.08 4.51
C ASP A 272 3.68 25.29 3.62
N LEU A 273 2.66 26.12 3.40
CA LEU A 273 2.78 27.31 2.56
C LEU A 273 3.72 28.37 3.18
N VAL A 274 3.75 28.51 4.52
CA VAL A 274 4.70 29.38 5.23
C VAL A 274 6.13 28.93 4.96
N VAL A 275 6.41 27.63 5.15
CA VAL A 275 7.75 27.06 4.91
C VAL A 275 8.13 27.14 3.43
N ALA A 276 7.22 26.80 2.53
CA ALA A 276 7.46 26.91 1.09
C ALA A 276 7.77 28.35 0.66
N THR A 277 7.12 29.34 1.29
CA THR A 277 7.39 30.76 1.03
C THR A 277 8.79 31.14 1.48
N GLU A 278 9.25 30.72 2.65
CA GLU A 278 10.63 30.97 3.13
C GLU A 278 11.65 30.36 2.16
N ILE A 279 11.46 29.09 1.80
CA ILE A 279 12.36 28.38 0.87
C ILE A 279 12.36 29.08 -0.50
N ARG A 280 11.18 29.43 -1.02
CA ARG A 280 11.04 30.19 -2.28
C ARG A 280 11.83 31.50 -2.27
N ALA A 281 11.67 32.28 -1.22
CA ALA A 281 12.34 33.55 -1.08
C ALA A 281 13.86 33.41 -0.97
N ARG A 282 14.33 32.41 -0.20
CA ARG A 282 15.75 32.13 0.03
C ARG A 282 16.50 31.72 -1.24
N TYR A 283 15.87 30.88 -2.08
CA TYR A 283 16.49 30.34 -3.30
C TYR A 283 16.03 31.04 -4.58
N GLY A 284 15.26 32.12 -4.50
CA GLY A 284 14.76 32.84 -5.68
C GLY A 284 13.85 32.05 -6.60
N LEU A 285 13.16 31.01 -6.07
CA LEU A 285 12.35 30.11 -6.86
C LEU A 285 11.00 30.73 -7.25
N LYS A 286 10.39 30.20 -8.32
CA LYS A 286 9.10 30.67 -8.83
C LYS A 286 8.03 29.61 -8.64
N PHE A 287 6.79 30.03 -8.49
CA PHE A 287 5.66 29.10 -8.54
C PHE A 287 5.45 28.59 -9.97
N LEU A 288 4.88 27.38 -10.05
CA LEU A 288 4.43 26.81 -11.31
C LEU A 288 3.13 27.50 -11.75
N GLU A 289 3.18 28.16 -12.90
CA GLU A 289 1.96 28.72 -13.50
C GLU A 289 0.96 27.61 -13.85
N PRO A 290 -0.34 27.85 -13.60
CA PRO A 290 -1.35 26.85 -13.89
C PRO A 290 -1.44 26.59 -15.40
N ALA A 291 -1.22 25.35 -15.81
CA ALA A 291 -1.49 24.96 -17.19
C ALA A 291 -3.01 24.98 -17.45
N ALA A 292 -3.38 25.42 -18.64
CA ALA A 292 -4.76 25.33 -19.09
C ALA A 292 -5.19 23.85 -19.11
N ARG A 293 -6.33 23.58 -18.51
CA ARG A 293 -6.88 22.21 -18.53
C ARG A 293 -7.40 21.89 -19.93
N ALA A 294 -6.99 20.75 -20.46
CA ALA A 294 -7.49 20.25 -21.73
C ALA A 294 -8.40 19.03 -21.51
N GLY A 295 -9.51 19.02 -22.20
CA GLY A 295 -10.44 17.91 -22.30
C GLY A 295 -11.61 17.97 -21.31
N ASP A 296 -12.64 17.22 -21.65
CA ASP A 296 -13.81 17.04 -20.82
C ASP A 296 -13.51 16.10 -19.64
N PRO A 297 -14.13 16.33 -18.48
CA PRO A 297 -13.98 15.45 -17.32
C PRO A 297 -14.57 14.07 -17.64
N LEU A 298 -13.88 13.03 -17.15
CA LEU A 298 -14.37 11.65 -17.23
C LEU A 298 -15.63 11.47 -16.36
N THR A 299 -16.53 10.60 -16.78
CA THR A 299 -17.62 10.11 -15.93
C THR A 299 -17.06 9.26 -14.78
N PHE A 300 -17.89 8.94 -13.78
CA PHE A 300 -17.47 8.07 -12.66
C PHE A 300 -16.99 6.70 -13.18
N ASP A 301 -17.73 6.07 -14.07
CA ASP A 301 -17.38 4.76 -14.62
C ASP A 301 -16.09 4.80 -15.47
N GLU A 302 -15.89 5.88 -16.23
CA GLU A 302 -14.63 6.10 -16.96
C GLU A 302 -13.48 6.33 -16.00
N SER A 303 -13.69 7.10 -14.93
CA SER A 303 -12.70 7.34 -13.88
C SER A 303 -12.33 6.06 -13.16
N LEU A 304 -13.31 5.21 -12.85
CA LEU A 304 -13.13 3.92 -12.20
C LEU A 304 -12.36 2.95 -13.11
N ARG A 305 -12.68 2.92 -14.42
CA ARG A 305 -11.94 2.14 -15.42
C ARG A 305 -10.51 2.61 -15.56
N GLU A 306 -10.29 3.92 -15.64
CA GLU A 306 -8.94 4.51 -15.72
C GLU A 306 -8.12 4.23 -14.47
N PHE A 307 -8.74 4.29 -13.29
CA PHE A 307 -8.10 3.91 -12.04
C PHE A 307 -7.66 2.45 -12.04
N GLN A 308 -8.54 1.53 -12.45
CA GLN A 308 -8.21 0.11 -12.54
C GLN A 308 -7.06 -0.13 -13.52
N ARG A 309 -7.11 0.48 -14.69
CA ARG A 309 -6.05 0.37 -15.68
C ARG A 309 -4.69 0.77 -15.12
N ARG A 310 -4.65 1.79 -14.23
CA ARG A 310 -3.41 2.28 -13.61
C ARG A 310 -3.03 1.57 -12.33
N LYS A 311 -4.00 1.15 -11.54
CA LYS A 311 -3.82 0.66 -10.17
C LYS A 311 -4.33 -0.76 -9.97
N SER A 312 -4.52 -1.51 -11.04
CA SER A 312 -5.08 -2.84 -11.07
C SER A 312 -4.53 -3.76 -9.97
N GLY A 313 -5.41 -4.48 -9.30
CA GLY A 313 -5.08 -5.40 -8.21
C GLY A 313 -4.49 -4.76 -6.96
N ALA A 314 -4.41 -3.43 -6.92
CA ALA A 314 -3.88 -2.67 -5.80
C ALA A 314 -4.73 -1.41 -5.61
N SER A 315 -5.92 -1.56 -5.07
CA SER A 315 -6.86 -0.46 -4.85
C SER A 315 -6.41 0.41 -3.69
N PHE A 316 -5.50 1.31 -3.92
CA PHE A 316 -5.06 2.27 -2.94
C PHE A 316 -5.54 3.67 -3.36
N GLU A 317 -6.27 4.35 -2.48
CA GLU A 317 -6.73 5.73 -2.64
C GLU A 317 -7.33 6.05 -4.02
N PHE A 318 -8.53 5.58 -4.31
CA PHE A 318 -9.26 6.05 -5.50
C PHE A 318 -9.66 7.52 -5.32
N ARG A 319 -8.89 8.39 -5.93
CA ARG A 319 -9.20 9.82 -6.03
C ARG A 319 -9.88 10.09 -7.36
N ALA A 320 -11.20 10.08 -7.37
CA ALA A 320 -11.98 10.36 -8.58
C ALA A 320 -11.55 11.67 -9.26
N GLU A 321 -11.19 12.69 -8.47
CA GLU A 321 -10.76 13.99 -8.99
C GLU A 321 -9.52 13.92 -9.87
N THR A 322 -8.55 13.08 -9.50
CA THR A 322 -7.29 12.96 -10.24
C THR A 322 -7.44 12.13 -11.51
N MET A 323 -8.47 11.28 -11.56
CA MET A 323 -8.75 10.44 -12.71
C MET A 323 -9.69 11.10 -13.71
N MET A 324 -10.47 12.09 -13.27
CA MET A 324 -11.49 12.76 -14.07
C MET A 324 -10.94 13.76 -15.08
N VAL A 325 -9.67 14.05 -15.08
CA VAL A 325 -9.06 15.05 -15.95
C VAL A 325 -7.93 14.42 -16.74
N ARG A 326 -8.03 14.43 -18.05
CA ARG A 326 -6.86 14.28 -18.92
C ARG A 326 -6.05 15.56 -18.76
N GLN A 327 -4.97 15.52 -18.00
CA GLN A 327 -4.04 16.64 -17.93
C GLN A 327 -3.12 16.59 -19.13
N PRO A 328 -3.09 17.62 -19.97
CA PRO A 328 -1.98 17.81 -20.87
C PRO A 328 -0.78 18.17 -20.02
N THR A 329 0.34 17.53 -20.25
CA THR A 329 1.48 17.79 -19.38
C THR A 329 2.73 17.97 -20.19
N SER A 330 3.11 19.20 -20.33
CA SER A 330 4.48 19.61 -20.57
C SER A 330 5.18 19.94 -19.23
N ILE A 331 4.95 19.13 -18.19
CA ILE A 331 5.48 19.36 -16.85
C ILE A 331 6.11 18.07 -16.36
N THR A 332 7.34 18.18 -15.87
CA THR A 332 8.01 17.12 -15.15
C THR A 332 7.87 17.35 -13.66
N GLU A 333 7.23 16.43 -12.96
CA GLU A 333 7.04 16.45 -11.51
C GLU A 333 8.18 15.73 -10.80
N ILE A 334 8.78 16.37 -9.81
CA ILE A 334 9.72 15.77 -8.86
C ILE A 334 8.98 15.61 -7.54
N ARG A 335 8.86 14.38 -7.06
CA ARG A 335 8.08 14.05 -5.87
C ARG A 335 8.92 13.36 -4.82
N GLY A 336 8.62 13.63 -3.56
CA GLY A 336 9.31 13.09 -2.39
C GLY A 336 8.93 11.64 -2.04
N ALA A 337 8.27 10.91 -2.95
CA ALA A 337 8.09 9.47 -2.76
C ALA A 337 9.45 8.79 -2.66
N GLY A 338 9.54 7.79 -1.78
CA GLY A 338 10.82 7.18 -1.39
C GLY A 338 11.33 7.69 -0.06
N GLY A 339 10.96 8.89 0.39
CA GLY A 339 11.25 9.35 1.75
C GLY A 339 10.67 8.41 2.82
N GLU A 340 9.58 7.74 2.51
CA GLU A 340 9.03 6.70 3.36
C GLU A 340 9.85 5.41 3.41
N LEU A 341 10.70 5.15 2.45
CA LEU A 341 11.57 3.96 2.41
C LEU A 341 12.78 4.12 3.33
N ILE A 342 13.18 5.36 3.59
CA ILE A 342 14.40 5.70 4.33
C ILE A 342 14.15 6.09 5.80
N ARG A 343 12.90 6.01 6.25
CA ARG A 343 12.48 6.30 7.63
C ARG A 343 11.48 5.27 8.15
N THR A 344 11.19 5.31 9.45
CA THR A 344 10.10 4.51 10.01
C THR A 344 8.74 5.09 9.63
N GLN A 345 7.77 4.22 9.34
CA GLN A 345 6.49 4.63 8.76
C GLN A 345 5.35 4.70 9.77
N TYR A 346 5.38 3.85 10.80
CA TYR A 346 4.18 3.59 11.58
C TYR A 346 4.11 4.27 12.93
N GLU A 347 5.12 5.03 13.29
CA GLU A 347 5.06 5.88 14.48
C GLU A 347 4.04 7.01 14.33
N GLY A 348 3.88 7.54 13.11
CA GLY A 348 2.85 8.52 12.79
C GLY A 348 1.42 7.97 12.78
N TYR A 349 1.24 6.66 12.59
CA TYR A 349 -0.09 6.03 12.66
C TYR A 349 -0.55 5.74 14.09
N ALA A 350 0.35 5.72 15.05
CA ALA A 350 0.01 5.80 16.46
C ALA A 350 -0.79 7.08 16.78
N ASP A 351 -0.71 8.08 15.94
CA ASP A 351 -1.40 9.37 16.11
C ASP A 351 -2.82 9.44 15.51
N ALA A 352 -3.31 8.40 14.84
CA ALA A 352 -4.72 8.34 14.46
C ALA A 352 -5.62 8.29 15.72
N PRO A 353 -6.64 9.18 15.87
CA PRO A 353 -7.34 9.37 17.15
C PRO A 353 -7.92 8.12 17.80
N TRP A 354 -8.32 7.13 17.04
CA TRP A 354 -8.86 5.87 17.55
C TRP A 354 -7.75 4.84 17.88
N TRP A 355 -6.65 4.86 17.16
CA TRP A 355 -5.44 4.10 17.45
C TRP A 355 -4.79 4.56 18.74
N HIS A 356 -4.69 5.86 18.95
CA HIS A 356 -4.19 6.44 20.18
C HIS A 356 -4.95 5.96 21.40
N ARG A 357 -6.28 5.84 21.32
CA ARG A 357 -7.09 5.32 22.42
C ARG A 357 -6.85 3.83 22.67
N LEU A 358 -6.66 3.06 21.61
CA LEU A 358 -6.35 1.62 21.72
C LEU A 358 -4.90 1.36 22.12
N ILE A 359 -3.94 2.06 21.51
CA ILE A 359 -2.50 1.80 21.72
C ILE A 359 -1.96 2.49 22.98
N ARG A 360 -2.43 3.68 23.34
CA ARG A 360 -2.01 4.34 24.60
C ARG A 360 -2.45 3.62 25.86
N ASN A 361 -3.55 2.90 25.82
CA ASN A 361 -4.05 2.11 26.93
C ASN A 361 -3.53 0.66 26.92
N VAL A 362 -2.64 0.31 25.99
CA VAL A 362 -2.14 -1.03 25.78
C VAL A 362 -0.66 -1.06 26.10
N PRO A 363 -0.17 -2.00 26.94
CA PRO A 363 1.25 -2.17 27.21
C PRO A 363 2.05 -2.35 25.92
N ALA A 364 3.30 -1.89 25.90
CA ALA A 364 4.21 -2.05 24.76
C ALA A 364 4.33 -3.51 24.28
N SER A 365 4.15 -4.48 25.19
CA SER A 365 4.09 -5.92 24.89
C SER A 365 2.90 -6.32 24.01
N PHE A 366 1.86 -5.50 23.94
CA PHE A 366 0.69 -5.77 23.12
C PHE A 366 0.88 -5.30 21.67
N VAL A 367 1.56 -4.18 21.47
CA VAL A 367 1.90 -3.70 20.12
C VAL A 367 2.85 -4.68 19.43
N ALA A 368 3.50 -5.57 20.21
CA ALA A 368 4.34 -6.64 19.70
C ALA A 368 3.57 -7.82 19.06
N ASP A 369 2.22 -7.83 19.10
CA ASP A 369 1.43 -8.93 18.52
C ASP A 369 0.75 -8.54 17.20
N ALA A 370 1.36 -9.00 16.11
CA ALA A 370 0.84 -8.82 14.77
C ALA A 370 -0.58 -9.42 14.56
N ARG A 371 -0.94 -10.48 15.32
CA ARG A 371 -2.23 -11.15 15.22
C ARG A 371 -3.35 -10.26 15.77
N ALA A 372 -3.08 -9.63 16.89
CA ALA A 372 -4.02 -8.69 17.50
C ALA A 372 -4.21 -7.45 16.62
N LEU A 373 -3.12 -6.89 16.11
CA LEU A 373 -3.18 -5.79 15.17
C LEU A 373 -4.07 -6.11 13.97
N PHE A 374 -3.89 -7.29 13.37
CA PHE A 374 -4.72 -7.71 12.23
C PHE A 374 -6.20 -7.74 12.60
N GLY A 375 -6.55 -8.30 13.75
CA GLY A 375 -7.94 -8.35 14.24
C GLY A 375 -8.59 -6.96 14.36
N VAL A 376 -7.83 -6.00 14.89
CA VAL A 376 -8.30 -4.61 15.05
C VAL A 376 -8.50 -3.93 13.69
N VAL A 377 -7.53 -4.01 12.79
CA VAL A 377 -7.56 -3.27 11.53
C VAL A 377 -8.53 -3.87 10.50
N THR A 378 -8.82 -5.18 10.57
CA THR A 378 -9.71 -5.87 9.64
C THR A 378 -11.16 -5.92 10.09
N ARG A 379 -11.45 -5.51 11.34
CA ARG A 379 -12.76 -5.82 11.94
C ARG A 379 -13.10 -7.31 11.81
N GLY A 380 -12.15 -8.13 12.26
CA GLY A 380 -12.13 -9.59 12.07
C GLY A 380 -13.42 -10.32 12.47
N HIS A 381 -14.25 -9.69 13.29
CA HIS A 381 -15.57 -10.20 13.71
C HIS A 381 -16.58 -10.28 12.56
N LEU A 382 -16.44 -9.50 11.52
CA LEU A 382 -17.30 -9.58 10.33
C LEU A 382 -16.91 -10.72 9.41
N LEU A 383 -15.69 -11.22 9.54
CA LEU A 383 -15.17 -12.26 8.65
C LEU A 383 -15.58 -13.66 9.11
N PRO A 384 -15.95 -14.57 8.19
CA PRO A 384 -16.10 -15.98 8.52
C PRO A 384 -14.81 -16.49 9.20
N ARG A 385 -14.93 -17.21 10.33
CA ARG A 385 -13.79 -17.57 11.19
C ARG A 385 -12.64 -18.23 10.43
N SER A 386 -12.93 -19.17 9.55
CA SER A 386 -11.91 -19.86 8.76
C SER A 386 -11.15 -18.91 7.84
N GLN A 387 -11.83 -17.96 7.22
CA GLN A 387 -11.23 -16.94 6.37
C GLN A 387 -10.37 -15.99 7.20
N TYR A 388 -10.90 -15.52 8.34
CA TYR A 388 -10.15 -14.67 9.27
C TYR A 388 -8.83 -15.31 9.70
N LEU A 389 -8.85 -16.59 10.09
CA LEU A 389 -7.64 -17.28 10.56
C LEU A 389 -6.60 -17.43 9.44
N ARG A 390 -7.02 -17.78 8.21
CA ARG A 390 -6.11 -17.82 7.06
C ARG A 390 -5.54 -16.44 6.71
N SER A 391 -6.40 -15.43 6.61
CA SER A 391 -5.98 -14.06 6.36
C SER A 391 -4.96 -13.57 7.39
N ARG A 392 -5.22 -13.84 8.68
CA ARG A 392 -4.32 -13.49 9.77
C ARG A 392 -2.96 -14.20 9.64
N SER A 393 -2.96 -15.48 9.23
CA SER A 393 -1.72 -16.20 8.98
C SER A 393 -0.91 -15.57 7.85
N HIS A 394 -1.55 -15.21 6.74
CA HIS A 394 -0.90 -14.51 5.63
C HIS A 394 -0.33 -13.15 6.03
N PHE A 395 -1.01 -12.41 6.91
CA PHE A 395 -0.52 -11.14 7.42
C PHE A 395 0.72 -11.32 8.30
N VAL A 396 0.68 -12.28 9.21
CA VAL A 396 1.83 -12.61 10.07
C VAL A 396 3.02 -13.09 9.24
N GLU A 397 2.79 -13.92 8.23
CA GLU A 397 3.82 -14.35 7.29
C GLU A 397 4.42 -13.17 6.53
N ALA A 398 3.60 -12.25 6.04
CA ALA A 398 4.06 -11.05 5.35
C ALA A 398 4.88 -10.11 6.24
N LEU A 399 4.61 -10.07 7.54
CA LEU A 399 5.44 -9.34 8.52
C LEU A 399 6.76 -10.04 8.83
N SER A 400 6.85 -11.36 8.62
CA SER A 400 8.06 -12.15 8.87
C SER A 400 9.18 -11.93 7.83
N LEU A 401 9.02 -10.98 6.91
CA LEU A 401 10.09 -10.51 6.01
C LEU A 401 11.32 -10.00 6.78
N HIS A 402 11.12 -9.59 8.04
CA HIS A 402 12.19 -9.16 8.93
C HIS A 402 12.06 -9.86 10.30
N PRO A 403 12.40 -11.15 10.38
CA PRO A 403 12.18 -11.96 11.56
C PRO A 403 13.05 -11.46 12.75
N GLY A 404 12.43 -11.41 13.92
CA GLY A 404 13.11 -10.99 15.15
C GLY A 404 13.14 -9.48 15.40
N ALA A 405 12.75 -8.65 14.44
CA ALA A 405 12.63 -7.22 14.63
C ALA A 405 11.36 -6.86 15.46
N PRO A 406 11.35 -5.71 16.14
CA PRO A 406 10.14 -5.16 16.75
C PRO A 406 9.00 -4.99 15.74
N LEU A 407 7.74 -5.02 16.20
CA LEU A 407 6.56 -4.97 15.30
C LEU A 407 6.52 -3.70 14.45
N ASP A 408 6.88 -2.56 14.97
CA ASP A 408 6.94 -1.28 14.26
C ASP A 408 7.95 -1.31 13.11
N GLU A 409 9.07 -1.98 13.27
CA GLU A 409 10.05 -2.21 12.22
C GLU A 409 9.52 -3.19 11.16
N GLN A 410 8.93 -4.31 11.59
CA GLN A 410 8.25 -5.25 10.68
C GLN A 410 7.16 -4.55 9.86
N LEU A 411 6.37 -3.67 10.48
CA LEU A 411 5.36 -2.88 9.81
C LEU A 411 5.96 -1.88 8.82
N SER A 412 7.07 -1.25 9.15
CA SER A 412 7.77 -0.34 8.24
C SER A 412 8.26 -1.06 6.98
N VAL A 413 8.86 -2.25 7.15
CA VAL A 413 9.25 -3.12 6.03
C VAL A 413 8.03 -3.54 5.23
N HIS A 414 6.97 -4.00 5.88
CA HIS A 414 5.71 -4.36 5.23
C HIS A 414 5.13 -3.20 4.40
N CYS A 415 5.16 -1.99 4.94
CA CYS A 415 4.71 -0.80 4.23
C CYS A 415 5.53 -0.55 2.96
N SER A 416 6.83 -0.58 3.08
CA SER A 416 7.73 -0.40 1.94
C SER A 416 7.50 -1.48 0.88
N TYR A 417 7.31 -2.71 1.30
CA TYR A 417 7.18 -3.87 0.43
C TYR A 417 5.83 -3.92 -0.31
N PHE A 418 4.73 -3.65 0.39
CA PHE A 418 3.38 -3.80 -0.18
C PHE A 418 2.71 -2.46 -0.50
N ARG A 419 2.64 -1.53 0.46
CA ARG A 419 1.90 -0.29 0.33
C ARG A 419 2.57 0.70 -0.62
N ASN A 420 3.85 0.99 -0.42
CA ASN A 420 4.54 2.03 -1.19
C ASN A 420 4.58 1.68 -2.67
N ARG A 421 4.77 0.41 -2.99
CA ARG A 421 4.65 -0.13 -4.34
C ARG A 421 3.30 0.22 -5.00
N ALA A 422 2.21 0.05 -4.26
CA ALA A 422 0.87 0.37 -4.77
C ALA A 422 0.62 1.88 -4.82
N HIS A 423 1.18 2.62 -3.87
CA HIS A 423 0.97 4.06 -3.74
C HIS A 423 1.74 4.85 -4.81
N PHE A 424 3.02 4.56 -4.98
CA PHE A 424 3.89 5.29 -5.91
C PHE A 424 3.93 4.69 -7.31
N GLY A 425 3.77 3.38 -7.45
CA GLY A 425 3.72 2.70 -8.74
C GLY A 425 2.59 3.22 -9.65
N SER A 426 2.77 3.12 -10.95
CA SER A 426 1.93 3.61 -12.06
C SER A 426 2.43 4.89 -12.74
N THR A 427 3.68 5.29 -12.51
CA THR A 427 4.27 6.45 -13.23
C THR A 427 4.54 6.12 -14.69
N ALA A 428 4.87 4.87 -15.02
CA ALA A 428 5.02 4.45 -16.41
C ALA A 428 3.73 4.64 -17.22
N GLU A 429 2.57 4.32 -16.61
CA GLU A 429 1.28 4.59 -17.23
C GLU A 429 0.96 6.09 -17.27
N ALA A 430 1.34 6.82 -16.23
CA ALA A 430 1.20 8.27 -16.20
C ALA A 430 2.04 8.92 -17.31
N PHE A 431 3.25 8.41 -17.56
CA PHE A 431 4.13 8.89 -18.63
C PHE A 431 3.50 8.70 -20.01
N ARG A 432 2.91 7.53 -20.28
CA ARG A 432 2.16 7.28 -21.52
C ARG A 432 0.97 8.21 -21.71
N ALA A 433 0.35 8.61 -20.60
CA ALA A 433 -0.69 9.62 -20.60
C ALA A 433 -0.15 11.07 -20.71
N GLY A 434 1.16 11.24 -20.91
CA GLY A 434 1.82 12.53 -21.05
C GLY A 434 2.23 13.19 -19.75
N ARG A 435 2.15 12.49 -18.59
CA ARG A 435 2.55 12.98 -17.27
C ARG A 435 3.88 12.38 -16.86
N ARG A 436 4.87 13.21 -16.57
CA ARG A 436 6.21 12.80 -16.20
C ARG A 436 6.41 12.96 -14.70
N VAL A 437 6.83 11.90 -14.02
CA VAL A 437 7.09 11.92 -12.58
C VAL A 437 8.43 11.25 -12.31
N SER A 438 9.27 11.89 -11.49
CA SER A 438 10.48 11.33 -10.94
C SER A 438 10.38 11.19 -9.42
N TYR A 439 10.98 10.15 -8.88
CA TYR A 439 11.11 9.87 -7.46
C TYR A 439 12.60 9.72 -7.10
N PRO A 440 13.35 10.82 -7.02
CA PRO A 440 14.81 10.76 -6.85
C PRO A 440 15.26 10.11 -5.54
N LEU A 441 14.37 10.04 -4.53
CA LEU A 441 14.66 9.38 -3.26
C LEU A 441 14.52 7.84 -3.31
N CYS A 442 14.10 7.28 -4.45
CA CYS A 442 13.96 5.84 -4.65
C CYS A 442 15.25 5.17 -5.17
N GLN A 443 16.41 5.74 -4.91
CA GLN A 443 17.68 5.09 -5.19
C GLN A 443 17.88 3.89 -4.26
N PRO A 444 18.30 2.71 -4.77
CA PRO A 444 18.57 1.53 -3.93
C PRO A 444 19.55 1.82 -2.79
N GLU A 445 20.57 2.63 -3.07
CA GLU A 445 21.62 3.00 -2.12
C GLU A 445 21.07 3.69 -0.88
N PHE A 446 20.09 4.57 -1.03
CA PHE A 446 19.42 5.20 0.12
C PHE A 446 18.68 4.16 0.99
N ASN A 447 18.09 3.15 0.36
CA ASN A 447 17.45 2.07 1.10
C ASN A 447 18.47 1.22 1.86
N PHE A 448 19.61 0.90 1.24
CA PHE A 448 20.70 0.18 1.89
C PHE A 448 21.32 1.00 3.02
N ALA A 449 21.57 2.30 2.83
CA ALA A 449 22.03 3.19 3.88
C ALA A 449 21.06 3.21 5.08
N ALA A 450 19.73 3.29 4.81
CA ALA A 450 18.73 3.25 5.86
C ALA A 450 18.74 1.94 6.65
N GLN A 451 19.09 0.80 6.03
CA GLN A 451 19.17 -0.48 6.71
C GLN A 451 20.36 -0.58 7.66
N LEU A 452 21.43 0.21 7.45
CA LEU A 452 22.57 0.26 8.36
C LEU A 452 22.28 1.06 9.63
N LEU A 453 21.23 1.89 9.63
CA LEU A 453 20.82 2.67 10.79
C LEU A 453 19.95 1.84 11.74
N SER A 454 20.12 2.10 13.04
CA SER A 454 19.20 1.58 14.05
C SER A 454 17.78 2.11 13.83
N HIS A 455 16.79 1.42 14.39
CA HIS A 455 15.39 1.87 14.36
C HIS A 455 15.22 3.31 14.90
N GLY A 456 15.91 3.65 16.00
CA GLY A 456 15.89 4.99 16.60
C GLY A 456 16.43 6.07 15.67
N GLU A 457 17.54 5.82 14.98
CA GLU A 457 18.15 6.74 14.03
C GLU A 457 17.26 6.95 12.80
N ARG A 458 16.67 5.87 12.27
CA ARG A 458 15.67 5.98 11.18
C ARG A 458 14.43 6.78 11.59
N ARG A 459 13.93 6.54 12.81
CA ARG A 459 12.81 7.30 13.37
C ARG A 459 13.11 8.79 13.45
N ASP A 460 14.27 9.13 13.96
CA ASP A 460 14.73 10.50 14.10
C ASP A 460 14.99 11.17 12.74
N GLY A 461 15.12 10.38 11.66
CA GLY A 461 15.31 10.86 10.28
C GLY A 461 16.77 11.17 9.96
N GLU A 462 17.71 10.42 10.54
CA GLU A 462 19.16 10.69 10.44
C GLU A 462 19.63 10.69 8.98
N LEU A 463 19.20 9.71 8.16
CA LEU A 463 19.57 9.69 6.75
C LEU A 463 19.09 10.93 5.98
N ALA A 464 17.86 11.38 6.23
CA ALA A 464 17.35 12.58 5.58
C ALA A 464 18.11 13.85 6.02
N PHE A 465 18.50 13.91 7.30
CA PHE A 465 19.37 14.97 7.82
C PHE A 465 20.73 14.98 7.11
N ASP A 466 21.37 13.80 7.00
CA ASP A 466 22.70 13.66 6.42
C ASP A 466 22.72 13.98 4.91
N ILE A 467 21.68 13.58 4.17
CA ILE A 467 21.51 13.96 2.75
C ILE A 467 21.43 15.50 2.63
N LEU A 468 20.60 16.13 3.43
CA LEU A 468 20.44 17.60 3.39
C LEU A 468 21.71 18.32 3.84
N GLU A 469 22.41 17.80 4.87
CA GLU A 469 23.65 18.42 5.38
C GLU A 469 24.78 18.37 4.35
N ARG A 470 24.82 17.35 3.50
CA ARG A 470 25.81 17.22 2.41
C ARG A 470 25.49 18.10 1.21
N LEU A 471 24.20 18.22 0.87
CA LEU A 471 23.76 18.93 -0.34
C LEU A 471 23.49 20.41 -0.09
N GLU A 472 22.70 20.72 0.93
CA GLU A 472 22.21 22.06 1.21
C GLU A 472 21.90 22.23 2.71
N PRO A 473 22.93 22.43 3.56
CA PRO A 473 22.78 22.55 5.01
C PRO A 473 21.78 23.62 5.46
N ALA A 474 21.59 24.66 4.64
CA ALA A 474 20.66 25.73 4.95
C ALA A 474 19.21 25.23 5.05
N LEU A 475 18.84 24.18 4.32
CA LEU A 475 17.52 23.55 4.40
C LEU A 475 17.29 22.82 5.74
N ASN A 476 18.34 22.31 6.37
CA ASN A 476 18.27 21.74 7.72
C ASN A 476 18.00 22.78 8.81
N ARG A 477 18.23 24.06 8.52
CA ARG A 477 18.07 25.18 9.47
C ARG A 477 16.73 25.91 9.35
N ILE A 478 15.80 25.39 8.53
CA ILE A 478 14.43 25.91 8.41
C ILE A 478 13.50 25.01 9.23
N VAL A 479 12.62 25.60 10.04
CA VAL A 479 11.60 24.85 10.82
C VAL A 479 10.70 24.03 9.89
N PHE A 480 10.09 22.96 10.43
CA PHE A 480 9.13 22.13 9.71
C PHE A 480 7.69 22.63 9.91
N ASP A 481 6.79 22.13 9.09
CA ASP A 481 5.35 22.45 9.13
C ASP A 481 4.65 22.00 10.43
N ASN A 482 5.15 20.93 11.06
CA ASN A 482 4.54 20.28 12.21
C ASN A 482 5.48 20.18 13.43
N ALA A 483 6.73 20.64 13.32
CA ALA A 483 7.71 20.58 14.38
C ALA A 483 8.75 21.71 14.21
N PRO A 484 9.35 22.19 15.31
CA PRO A 484 10.32 23.28 15.25
C PRO A 484 11.62 22.91 14.50
N GLY A 485 11.90 21.62 14.33
CA GLY A 485 13.11 21.14 13.68
C GLY A 485 13.22 19.62 13.74
N TRP A 486 14.44 19.14 13.64
CA TRP A 486 14.77 17.75 13.86
C TRP A 486 14.60 17.37 15.33
N PRO A 487 14.44 16.08 15.68
CA PRO A 487 14.38 15.63 17.07
C PRO A 487 15.62 16.07 17.87
N VAL A 488 15.43 16.40 19.15
CA VAL A 488 16.53 16.79 20.05
C VAL A 488 17.60 15.70 20.13
N SER A 489 17.20 14.43 20.06
CA SER A 489 18.11 13.27 20.03
C SER A 489 19.09 13.35 18.85
N LEU A 490 18.62 13.76 17.67
CA LEU A 490 19.47 13.91 16.48
C LEU A 490 20.45 15.06 16.65
N TYR A 491 19.98 16.25 17.07
CA TYR A 491 20.85 17.38 17.32
C TYR A 491 21.94 17.03 18.35
N SER A 492 21.57 16.33 19.44
CA SER A 492 22.53 15.91 20.47
C SER A 492 23.60 14.95 19.93
N ARG A 493 23.19 13.96 19.10
CA ARG A 493 24.14 13.03 18.46
C ARG A 493 25.11 13.74 17.51
N ARG A 494 24.66 14.78 16.85
CA ARG A 494 25.46 15.55 15.89
C ARG A 494 26.22 16.72 16.51
N GLY A 495 26.06 16.97 17.82
CA GLY A 495 26.70 18.10 18.50
C GLY A 495 26.25 19.45 17.99
N LEU A 496 24.98 19.54 17.56
CA LEU A 496 24.39 20.75 16.96
C LEU A 496 23.33 21.34 17.89
N ASP A 497 23.16 22.63 17.81
CA ASP A 497 22.06 23.31 18.48
C ASP A 497 20.76 23.15 17.68
N PRO A 498 19.59 22.98 18.36
CA PRO A 498 18.30 23.00 17.72
C PRO A 498 18.07 24.28 16.92
N VAL A 499 17.32 24.19 15.84
CA VAL A 499 16.95 25.34 15.02
C VAL A 499 16.18 26.34 15.88
N ALA A 500 16.66 27.58 15.93
CA ALA A 500 15.95 28.68 16.58
C ALA A 500 14.87 29.27 15.66
N GLY A 501 13.73 29.64 16.25
CA GLY A 501 12.62 30.24 15.54
C GLY A 501 11.36 29.40 15.46
N SER A 502 10.32 29.97 14.96
CA SER A 502 9.01 29.37 14.81
C SER A 502 8.38 29.69 13.45
N LEU A 503 7.32 28.98 13.10
CA LEU A 503 6.53 29.29 11.90
C LEU A 503 5.96 30.72 11.94
N SER A 504 5.61 31.21 13.14
CA SER A 504 5.14 32.59 13.32
C SER A 504 6.23 33.63 13.04
N ASP A 505 7.48 33.34 13.40
CA ASP A 505 8.60 34.23 13.10
C ASP A 505 8.85 34.32 11.59
N ILE A 506 8.81 33.17 10.90
CA ILE A 506 8.90 33.10 9.43
C ILE A 506 7.73 33.88 8.80
N ALA A 507 6.50 33.62 9.25
CA ALA A 507 5.32 34.30 8.71
C ALA A 507 5.37 35.80 8.89
N ALA A 508 5.89 36.29 10.02
CA ALA A 508 6.08 37.71 10.27
C ALA A 508 7.21 38.30 9.38
N ALA A 509 8.36 37.64 9.30
CA ALA A 509 9.49 38.06 8.48
C ALA A 509 9.19 38.07 6.97
N ARG A 510 8.26 37.21 6.50
CA ARG A 510 7.88 37.01 5.10
C ARG A 510 6.43 37.41 4.81
N ALA A 511 5.89 38.39 5.53
CA ALA A 511 4.47 38.73 5.46
C ALA A 511 4.00 39.11 4.03
N GLU A 512 4.82 39.88 3.30
CA GLU A 512 4.49 40.31 1.94
C GLU A 512 4.54 39.13 0.95
N GLU A 513 5.62 38.33 0.99
CA GLU A 513 5.79 37.16 0.14
C GLU A 513 4.75 36.08 0.45
N LEU A 514 4.35 35.94 1.73
CA LEU A 514 3.30 35.01 2.14
C LEU A 514 1.92 35.47 1.64
N ALA A 515 1.65 36.79 1.67
CA ALA A 515 0.43 37.36 1.09
C ALA A 515 0.39 37.13 -0.43
N GLU A 516 1.52 37.29 -1.13
CA GLU A 516 1.65 36.94 -2.56
C GLU A 516 1.40 35.44 -2.81
N SER A 517 2.07 34.59 -2.02
CA SER A 517 1.92 33.11 -2.12
C SER A 517 0.46 32.68 -1.94
N ASN A 518 -0.23 33.21 -0.93
CA ASN A 518 -1.64 32.93 -0.68
C ASN A 518 -2.52 33.37 -1.87
N ARG A 519 -2.31 34.55 -2.42
CA ARG A 519 -3.06 35.01 -3.62
C ARG A 519 -2.80 34.08 -4.81
N PHE A 520 -1.55 33.69 -5.02
CA PHE A 520 -1.16 32.83 -6.12
C PHE A 520 -1.83 31.44 -6.00
N VAL A 521 -1.67 30.73 -4.88
CA VAL A 521 -2.27 29.40 -4.71
C VAL A 521 -3.80 29.44 -4.78
N ALA A 522 -4.44 30.50 -4.28
CA ALA A 522 -5.87 30.72 -4.41
C ALA A 522 -6.29 30.92 -5.88
N SER A 523 -5.52 31.64 -6.68
CA SER A 523 -5.79 31.84 -8.11
C SER A 523 -5.66 30.54 -8.89
N VAL A 524 -4.61 29.74 -8.61
CA VAL A 524 -4.43 28.40 -9.17
C VAL A 524 -5.60 27.49 -8.80
N SER A 525 -5.99 27.52 -7.53
CA SER A 525 -7.12 26.76 -7.01
C SER A 525 -8.42 27.12 -7.73
N ALA A 526 -8.67 28.41 -7.94
CA ALA A 526 -9.85 28.88 -8.68
C ALA A 526 -9.83 28.44 -10.15
N ALA A 527 -8.68 28.56 -10.83
CA ALA A 527 -8.49 28.12 -12.22
C ALA A 527 -8.64 26.60 -12.37
N GLN A 528 -8.30 25.86 -11.32
CA GLN A 528 -8.37 24.41 -11.31
C GLN A 528 -9.72 23.85 -10.83
N ARG A 529 -10.65 24.68 -10.35
CA ARG A 529 -11.99 24.20 -10.01
C ARG A 529 -12.65 23.64 -11.25
N LEU A 530 -12.89 22.33 -11.23
CA LEU A 530 -13.72 21.69 -12.23
C LEU A 530 -15.13 22.25 -12.10
N PRO A 531 -15.75 22.71 -13.18
CA PRO A 531 -17.18 22.87 -13.17
C PRO A 531 -17.78 21.50 -12.82
N ASN A 532 -18.75 21.46 -11.91
CA ASN A 532 -19.48 20.25 -11.52
C ASN A 532 -20.32 19.69 -12.70
N ARG A 533 -19.74 19.60 -13.90
CA ARG A 533 -20.38 19.11 -15.10
C ARG A 533 -20.33 17.59 -15.08
N GLY A 534 -21.46 16.97 -14.81
CA GLY A 534 -21.66 15.53 -14.94
C GLY A 534 -21.97 14.77 -13.66
N PHE A 535 -21.63 15.29 -12.48
CA PHE A 535 -22.10 14.75 -11.22
C PHE A 535 -23.24 15.60 -10.68
N ARG A 536 -24.48 15.23 -10.99
CA ARG A 536 -25.66 15.72 -10.28
C ARG A 536 -25.71 14.93 -8.96
N GLY A 537 -25.10 15.45 -7.91
CA GLY A 537 -25.09 14.84 -6.60
C GLY A 537 -23.70 14.73 -5.98
N ASP A 538 -23.67 14.33 -4.73
CA ASP A 538 -22.45 14.03 -4.00
C ASP A 538 -21.79 12.78 -4.60
N ARG A 539 -20.54 12.90 -5.05
CA ARG A 539 -19.73 11.79 -5.61
C ARG A 539 -19.69 10.58 -4.71
N ARG A 540 -19.76 10.83 -3.42
CA ARG A 540 -19.76 9.81 -2.38
C ARG A 540 -21.03 8.99 -2.42
N SER A 541 -22.19 9.63 -2.53
CA SER A 541 -23.48 8.95 -2.66
C SER A 541 -23.52 8.09 -3.92
N TYR A 542 -22.89 8.55 -5.02
CA TYR A 542 -22.78 7.75 -6.23
C TYR A 542 -21.87 6.52 -6.02
N GLY A 543 -20.70 6.70 -5.40
CA GLY A 543 -19.79 5.59 -5.06
C GLY A 543 -20.44 4.60 -4.09
N GLU A 544 -21.24 5.09 -3.15
CA GLU A 544 -22.00 4.25 -2.21
C GLU A 544 -23.07 3.41 -2.93
N ALA A 545 -23.88 4.03 -3.78
CA ALA A 545 -24.92 3.34 -4.55
C ALA A 545 -24.28 2.28 -5.47
N TRP A 546 -23.19 2.62 -6.14
CA TRP A 546 -22.45 1.70 -6.99
C TRP A 546 -21.89 0.52 -6.18
N SER A 547 -21.27 0.79 -5.03
CA SER A 547 -20.71 -0.24 -4.15
C SER A 547 -21.78 -1.20 -3.61
N ARG A 548 -22.95 -0.67 -3.22
CA ARG A 548 -24.10 -1.48 -2.76
C ARG A 548 -24.55 -2.46 -3.85
N GLY A 549 -24.75 -1.99 -5.08
CA GLY A 549 -25.13 -2.83 -6.20
C GLY A 549 -24.08 -3.90 -6.53
N ALA A 550 -22.80 -3.51 -6.54
CA ALA A 550 -21.72 -4.45 -6.79
C ALA A 550 -21.59 -5.53 -5.70
N LEU A 551 -21.69 -5.15 -4.42
CA LEU A 551 -21.68 -6.09 -3.30
C LEU A 551 -22.85 -7.08 -3.36
N GLN A 552 -24.02 -6.65 -3.81
CA GLN A 552 -25.16 -7.55 -4.00
C GLN A 552 -24.86 -8.60 -5.08
N VAL A 553 -24.33 -8.20 -6.25
CA VAL A 553 -23.94 -9.14 -7.31
C VAL A 553 -22.87 -10.12 -6.80
N ILE A 554 -21.89 -9.63 -6.02
CA ILE A 554 -20.85 -10.47 -5.42
C ILE A 554 -21.47 -11.49 -4.45
N ALA A 555 -22.42 -11.07 -3.62
CA ALA A 555 -23.09 -11.96 -2.67
C ALA A 555 -23.94 -13.04 -3.36
N GLU A 556 -24.60 -12.70 -4.46
CA GLU A 556 -25.33 -13.69 -5.28
C GLU A 556 -24.42 -14.75 -5.91
N GLN A 557 -23.17 -14.36 -6.24
CA GLN A 557 -22.18 -15.27 -6.85
C GLN A 557 -21.39 -16.09 -5.81
N ALA A 558 -21.31 -15.64 -4.57
CA ALA A 558 -20.54 -16.27 -3.50
C ALA A 558 -21.29 -16.25 -2.15
N PRO A 559 -22.51 -16.85 -2.09
CA PRO A 559 -23.35 -16.77 -0.89
C PRO A 559 -22.72 -17.45 0.33
N ASP A 560 -21.90 -18.48 0.12
CA ASP A 560 -21.21 -19.20 1.21
C ASP A 560 -20.13 -18.34 1.92
N VAL A 561 -19.64 -17.30 1.26
CA VAL A 561 -18.61 -16.39 1.80
C VAL A 561 -19.21 -15.06 2.20
N MET A 562 -20.03 -14.50 1.33
CA MET A 562 -20.71 -13.21 1.56
C MET A 562 -22.01 -13.43 2.34
N THR A 563 -21.84 -13.90 3.59
CA THR A 563 -22.99 -14.19 4.45
C THR A 563 -23.86 -12.97 4.69
N PRO A 564 -25.15 -13.13 5.07
CA PRO A 564 -26.04 -11.99 5.40
C PRO A 564 -25.45 -11.07 6.45
N GLU A 565 -24.71 -11.61 7.44
CA GLU A 565 -24.07 -10.86 8.51
C GLU A 565 -22.92 -10.00 7.95
N LEU A 566 -22.05 -10.57 7.12
CA LEU A 566 -20.95 -9.85 6.47
C LEU A 566 -21.49 -8.75 5.55
N MET A 567 -22.51 -9.07 4.75
CA MET A 567 -23.16 -8.08 3.87
C MET A 567 -23.75 -6.92 4.65
N ARG A 568 -24.48 -7.21 5.71
CA ARG A 568 -25.04 -6.17 6.58
C ARG A 568 -23.94 -5.29 7.17
N GLY A 569 -22.87 -5.90 7.72
CA GLY A 569 -21.73 -5.17 8.26
C GLY A 569 -21.05 -4.27 7.23
N LEU A 570 -20.87 -4.72 6.00
CA LEU A 570 -20.29 -3.91 4.90
C LEU A 570 -21.20 -2.73 4.54
N LEU A 571 -22.52 -2.96 4.44
CA LEU A 571 -23.49 -1.91 4.14
C LEU A 571 -23.57 -0.87 5.26
N ASP A 572 -23.59 -1.29 6.52
CA ASP A 572 -23.58 -0.41 7.68
C ASP A 572 -22.28 0.42 7.73
N MET A 573 -21.15 -0.18 7.37
CA MET A 573 -19.87 0.54 7.30
C MET A 573 -19.83 1.57 6.15
N LEU A 574 -20.46 1.30 5.03
CA LEU A 574 -20.59 2.28 3.94
C LEU A 574 -21.48 3.45 4.37
N GLU A 575 -22.62 3.16 4.98
CA GLU A 575 -23.58 4.16 5.46
C GLU A 575 -23.00 5.03 6.58
N SER A 576 -22.39 4.41 7.59
CA SER A 576 -21.71 5.11 8.69
C SER A 576 -20.41 5.83 8.28
N ARG A 577 -20.00 5.71 7.02
CA ARG A 577 -18.76 6.26 6.50
C ARG A 577 -17.49 5.65 7.11
N ALA A 578 -17.61 4.50 7.69
CA ALA A 578 -16.47 3.74 8.19
C ALA A 578 -15.70 3.06 7.06
N LEU A 579 -16.29 2.93 5.86
CA LEU A 579 -15.59 2.60 4.62
C LEU A 579 -15.63 3.79 3.64
N ASN A 580 -14.55 3.93 2.88
CA ASN A 580 -14.52 4.87 1.76
C ASN A 580 -15.30 4.26 0.58
N SER A 581 -16.43 4.86 0.24
CA SER A 581 -17.31 4.33 -0.80
C SER A 581 -16.66 4.27 -2.19
N LEU A 582 -15.78 5.22 -2.52
CA LEU A 582 -15.08 5.27 -3.80
C LEU A 582 -14.05 4.13 -3.90
N GLU A 583 -13.29 3.90 -2.84
CA GLU A 583 -12.34 2.80 -2.79
C GLU A 583 -13.04 1.45 -2.78
N THR A 584 -14.16 1.34 -2.08
CA THR A 584 -14.98 0.13 -2.06
C THR A 584 -15.50 -0.18 -3.46
N ALA A 585 -15.95 0.84 -4.22
CA ALA A 585 -16.34 0.67 -5.62
C ALA A 585 -15.19 0.10 -6.48
N ALA A 586 -13.98 0.65 -6.33
CA ALA A 586 -12.82 0.15 -7.05
C ALA A 586 -12.49 -1.31 -6.70
N ARG A 587 -12.55 -1.66 -5.42
CA ARG A 587 -12.32 -3.03 -4.92
C ARG A 587 -13.36 -4.01 -5.45
N CYS A 588 -14.63 -3.66 -5.35
CA CYS A 588 -15.72 -4.48 -5.87
C CYS A 588 -15.61 -4.69 -7.39
N ARG A 589 -15.18 -3.67 -8.13
CA ARG A 589 -15.00 -3.81 -9.57
C ARG A 589 -13.91 -4.82 -9.92
N SER A 590 -12.73 -4.75 -9.27
CA SER A 590 -11.68 -5.77 -9.47
C SER A 590 -12.17 -7.17 -9.12
N LEU A 591 -12.97 -7.31 -8.06
CA LEU A 591 -13.55 -8.58 -7.68
C LEU A 591 -14.54 -9.11 -8.74
N LEU A 592 -15.40 -8.24 -9.30
CA LEU A 592 -16.29 -8.60 -10.40
C LEU A 592 -15.53 -9.04 -11.66
N SER A 593 -14.33 -8.50 -11.92
CA SER A 593 -13.47 -8.97 -13.02
C SER A 593 -13.03 -10.41 -12.80
N ILE A 594 -12.59 -10.77 -11.59
CA ILE A 594 -12.20 -12.15 -11.23
C ILE A 594 -13.39 -13.10 -11.37
N MET A 595 -14.58 -12.66 -11.00
CA MET A 595 -15.82 -13.46 -11.08
C MET A 595 -16.37 -13.56 -12.50
N GLY A 596 -15.72 -12.92 -13.48
CA GLY A 596 -16.15 -12.93 -14.89
C GLY A 596 -17.43 -12.14 -15.17
N GLN A 597 -17.79 -11.24 -14.26
CA GLN A 597 -18.92 -10.30 -14.46
C GLN A 597 -18.52 -9.07 -15.27
N VAL A 598 -17.21 -8.88 -15.48
CA VAL A 598 -16.64 -7.86 -16.36
C VAL A 598 -15.99 -8.56 -17.52
N SER A 599 -16.35 -8.22 -18.76
CA SER A 599 -15.73 -8.78 -19.96
C SER A 599 -14.65 -7.87 -20.50
N VAL A 600 -13.57 -8.48 -21.00
CA VAL A 600 -12.61 -7.81 -21.89
C VAL A 600 -13.25 -7.86 -23.28
N SER A 601 -13.83 -6.77 -23.74
CA SER A 601 -14.16 -6.60 -25.16
C SER A 601 -13.00 -5.86 -25.84
N ASP A 602 -12.84 -6.07 -27.14
CA ASP A 602 -11.72 -5.54 -27.95
C ASP A 602 -11.47 -4.02 -27.82
N ALA A 603 -12.31 -3.29 -27.10
CA ALA A 603 -12.19 -1.87 -26.87
C ALA A 603 -12.45 -1.40 -25.43
N ASN A 604 -13.14 -2.15 -24.57
CA ASN A 604 -13.50 -1.68 -23.21
C ASN A 604 -13.95 -2.84 -22.32
N PHE A 605 -13.64 -2.76 -21.01
CA PHE A 605 -14.30 -3.58 -20.02
C PHE A 605 -15.76 -3.18 -19.92
N VAL A 606 -16.68 -4.03 -20.34
CA VAL A 606 -18.12 -3.82 -20.16
C VAL A 606 -18.57 -4.70 -19.01
N VAL A 607 -19.16 -4.10 -17.98
CA VAL A 607 -19.85 -4.86 -16.93
C VAL A 607 -21.05 -5.54 -17.58
N ARG A 608 -21.07 -6.88 -17.65
CA ARG A 608 -22.15 -7.65 -18.28
C ARG A 608 -23.49 -7.49 -17.57
N SER A 609 -23.47 -7.11 -16.31
CA SER A 609 -24.64 -6.80 -15.49
C SER A 609 -24.26 -5.84 -14.37
N ALA A 610 -24.04 -4.55 -14.71
CA ALA A 610 -24.29 -3.56 -13.70
C ALA A 610 -25.81 -3.56 -13.49
N PRO A 611 -26.32 -3.71 -12.27
CA PRO A 611 -27.71 -3.46 -12.05
C PRO A 611 -28.00 -2.05 -12.59
N PRO A 612 -29.06 -1.83 -13.36
CA PRO A 612 -29.44 -0.48 -13.76
C PRO A 612 -29.52 0.31 -12.46
N LEU A 613 -28.90 1.48 -12.42
CA LEU A 613 -29.08 2.45 -11.35
C LEU A 613 -30.55 2.91 -11.38
N THR A 614 -31.44 2.05 -10.91
CA THR A 614 -32.82 2.42 -10.65
C THR A 614 -32.80 3.25 -9.41
N THR A 615 -33.14 4.51 -9.55
CA THR A 615 -33.35 5.48 -8.48
C THR A 615 -34.53 5.13 -7.57
N ASP A 616 -35.17 4.00 -7.77
CA ASP A 616 -36.25 3.45 -6.94
C ASP A 616 -35.74 2.28 -6.09
N LEU A 617 -35.00 2.61 -5.05
CA LEU A 617 -34.84 1.74 -3.89
C LEU A 617 -36.04 2.01 -2.95
N SER A 618 -37.19 1.45 -3.30
CA SER A 618 -38.25 1.24 -2.30
C SER A 618 -37.68 0.26 -1.26
N GLU A 619 -37.51 0.74 -0.04
CA GLU A 619 -37.00 0.00 1.11
C GLU A 619 -37.73 -1.35 1.26
N PRO A 620 -37.01 -2.48 1.34
CA PRO A 620 -37.54 -3.63 2.06
C PRO A 620 -37.52 -3.23 3.53
N ALA A 621 -38.69 -3.31 4.15
CA ALA A 621 -38.93 -2.96 5.54
C ALA A 621 -37.85 -3.53 6.48
N LEU A 622 -36.99 -2.66 6.98
CA LEU A 622 -36.00 -2.98 8.00
C LEU A 622 -36.78 -3.18 9.34
N VAL A 623 -36.93 -4.43 9.71
CA VAL A 623 -37.38 -4.78 11.07
C VAL A 623 -36.31 -4.28 12.05
N PRO A 624 -36.63 -3.52 13.09
CA PRO A 624 -35.63 -2.98 14.00
C PRO A 624 -35.06 -4.08 14.90
N LEU A 625 -33.84 -4.50 14.62
CA LEU A 625 -33.05 -5.45 15.39
C LEU A 625 -32.13 -4.74 16.40
N ARG A 626 -32.71 -3.90 17.28
CA ARG A 626 -31.95 -3.26 18.36
C ARG A 626 -31.65 -4.15 19.57
N SER A 627 -32.23 -5.33 19.69
CA SER A 627 -32.08 -6.18 20.90
C SER A 627 -31.08 -7.33 20.76
N THR A 628 -30.56 -7.61 19.57
CA THR A 628 -29.56 -8.69 19.34
C THR A 628 -28.14 -8.16 19.18
N LEU A 629 -27.95 -6.87 19.01
CA LEU A 629 -26.63 -6.25 18.85
C LEU A 629 -25.79 -6.26 20.14
N SER A 630 -26.43 -6.20 21.33
CA SER A 630 -25.68 -6.14 22.57
C SER A 630 -24.96 -7.42 22.96
N SER A 631 -25.37 -8.58 22.47
CA SER A 631 -24.64 -9.85 22.72
C SER A 631 -23.55 -10.13 21.66
N PHE A 632 -23.65 -9.51 20.51
CA PHE A 632 -22.69 -9.69 19.40
C PHE A 632 -21.55 -8.66 19.44
N GLU A 633 -21.81 -7.43 19.86
CA GLU A 633 -20.80 -6.37 19.98
C GLU A 633 -19.68 -6.74 20.95
N ASN A 634 -19.93 -7.63 21.90
CA ASN A 634 -18.98 -8.03 22.92
C ASN A 634 -18.02 -9.16 22.52
N SER A 635 -18.28 -9.89 21.41
CA SER A 635 -17.43 -11.01 20.99
C SER A 635 -16.35 -10.61 19.97
N CYS A 636 -16.23 -9.33 19.62
CA CYS A 636 -15.75 -9.00 18.29
C CYS A 636 -14.76 -7.86 18.17
N ILE A 637 -14.16 -7.41 19.25
CA ILE A 637 -13.00 -6.53 19.19
C ILE A 637 -11.77 -7.42 19.16
N GLY A 638 -11.14 -7.60 18.03
CA GLY A 638 -9.81 -8.11 17.69
C GLY A 638 -8.95 -8.89 18.69
N PHE A 639 -9.56 -9.50 19.69
CA PHE A 639 -8.90 -10.27 20.72
C PHE A 639 -9.20 -11.74 20.49
N ASP A 640 -8.15 -12.53 20.42
CA ASP A 640 -8.26 -13.98 20.42
C ASP A 640 -7.90 -14.47 21.82
N MET A 641 -8.69 -15.39 22.32
CA MET A 641 -8.40 -16.04 23.61
C MET A 641 -8.10 -17.51 23.33
N GLU A 642 -6.91 -17.92 23.66
CA GLU A 642 -6.52 -19.32 23.63
C GLU A 642 -6.70 -19.91 25.02
N VAL A 643 -7.52 -20.94 25.15
CA VAL A 643 -7.74 -21.65 26.41
C VAL A 643 -7.19 -23.07 26.30
N ARG A 644 -6.35 -23.44 27.25
CA ARG A 644 -5.80 -24.81 27.37
C ARG A 644 -6.25 -25.40 28.67
N GLY A 645 -6.80 -26.59 28.63
CA GLY A 645 -7.17 -27.40 29.79
C GLY A 645 -6.27 -28.63 29.92
N GLU A 646 -5.74 -28.85 31.11
CA GLU A 646 -4.99 -30.05 31.43
C GLU A 646 -5.66 -30.76 32.59
N ARG A 647 -5.98 -32.04 32.44
CA ARG A 647 -6.53 -32.89 33.50
C ARG A 647 -5.45 -33.79 34.04
N SER A 648 -5.34 -33.83 35.36
CA SER A 648 -4.41 -34.69 36.09
C SER A 648 -5.15 -35.43 37.18
N ASP A 649 -4.46 -36.31 37.91
CA ASP A 649 -5.00 -37.00 39.11
C ASP A 649 -5.33 -36.03 40.26
N GLU A 650 -4.74 -34.86 40.27
CA GLU A 650 -4.97 -33.82 41.27
C GLU A 650 -6.15 -32.89 40.94
N GLY A 651 -6.61 -32.88 39.68
CA GLY A 651 -7.70 -32.04 39.27
C GLY A 651 -7.57 -31.52 37.81
N VAL A 652 -8.14 -30.35 37.55
CA VAL A 652 -8.10 -29.69 36.28
C VAL A 652 -7.43 -28.33 36.39
N ARG A 653 -6.50 -28.09 35.50
CA ARG A 653 -5.81 -26.79 35.36
C ARG A 653 -6.24 -26.16 34.02
N ILE A 654 -6.75 -24.94 34.07
CA ILE A 654 -7.14 -24.15 32.89
C ILE A 654 -6.24 -22.95 32.81
N VAL A 655 -5.60 -22.74 31.68
CA VAL A 655 -4.80 -21.55 31.40
C VAL A 655 -5.43 -20.81 30.24
N ALA A 656 -5.74 -19.56 30.42
CA ALA A 656 -6.23 -18.67 29.39
C ALA A 656 -5.12 -17.70 28.97
N SER A 657 -4.83 -17.62 27.70
CA SER A 657 -3.98 -16.60 27.11
C SER A 657 -4.85 -15.72 26.25
N VAL A 658 -4.99 -14.47 26.62
CA VAL A 658 -5.67 -13.49 25.74
C VAL A 658 -4.62 -12.89 24.83
N ILE A 659 -4.70 -13.25 23.56
CA ILE A 659 -3.85 -12.67 22.54
C ILE A 659 -4.49 -11.32 22.21
N GLY A 660 -3.89 -10.25 22.71
CA GLY A 660 -4.33 -8.92 22.35
C GLY A 660 -4.71 -7.95 23.46
N LEU A 661 -4.94 -8.35 24.71
CA LEU A 661 -5.18 -7.43 25.82
C LEU A 661 -4.80 -8.07 27.16
N VAL A 662 -3.65 -7.69 27.69
CA VAL A 662 -3.37 -7.86 29.11
C VAL A 662 -3.06 -6.47 29.67
N SER A 663 -4.09 -5.76 30.15
CA SER A 663 -3.89 -4.60 30.99
C SER A 663 -4.11 -5.01 32.46
N ALA A 664 -3.56 -4.25 33.38
CA ALA A 664 -3.88 -4.37 34.82
C ALA A 664 -5.39 -4.25 35.13
N GLU A 665 -6.22 -3.97 34.14
CA GLU A 665 -7.66 -3.84 34.20
C GLU A 665 -8.42 -5.09 33.71
N THR A 666 -7.70 -6.13 33.23
CA THR A 666 -8.34 -7.34 32.69
C THR A 666 -8.60 -8.33 33.82
N GLN A 667 -9.82 -8.83 33.89
CA GLN A 667 -10.24 -9.84 34.87
C GLN A 667 -10.72 -11.11 34.16
N PHE A 668 -10.39 -12.25 34.73
CA PHE A 668 -10.69 -13.58 34.20
C PHE A 668 -11.60 -14.33 35.17
N ALA A 669 -12.52 -15.12 34.64
CA ALA A 669 -13.30 -16.10 35.40
C ALA A 669 -13.39 -17.40 34.59
N CYS A 670 -13.47 -18.51 35.27
CA CYS A 670 -13.60 -19.83 34.63
C CYS A 670 -14.77 -20.60 35.26
N TYR A 671 -15.61 -21.19 34.40
CA TYR A 671 -16.71 -22.04 34.78
C TYR A 671 -16.46 -23.45 34.23
N LEU A 672 -16.44 -24.45 35.12
CA LEU A 672 -16.51 -25.86 34.68
C LEU A 672 -17.97 -26.26 34.46
N LYS A 673 -18.22 -26.98 33.40
CA LYS A 673 -19.53 -27.42 32.99
C LYS A 673 -19.60 -28.94 32.82
N ALA A 674 -20.77 -29.50 33.15
CA ALA A 674 -21.19 -30.82 32.77
C ALA A 674 -22.48 -30.71 31.95
N GLY A 675 -22.39 -30.90 30.64
CA GLY A 675 -23.45 -30.51 29.72
C GLY A 675 -23.77 -29.00 29.82
N GLU A 676 -25.00 -28.62 30.07
CA GLU A 676 -25.41 -27.21 30.25
C GLU A 676 -25.27 -26.69 31.69
N SER A 677 -24.99 -27.55 32.65
CA SER A 677 -24.91 -27.22 34.08
C SER A 677 -23.51 -26.73 34.45
N VAL A 678 -23.43 -25.71 35.28
CA VAL A 678 -22.18 -25.24 35.89
C VAL A 678 -21.92 -26.03 37.15
N VAL A 679 -20.83 -26.81 37.17
CA VAL A 679 -20.46 -27.67 38.31
C VAL A 679 -19.48 -26.99 39.27
N ALA A 680 -18.62 -26.09 38.72
CA ALA A 680 -17.73 -25.25 39.51
C ALA A 680 -17.49 -23.90 38.82
N ARG A 681 -17.14 -22.87 39.60
CA ARG A 681 -16.82 -21.56 39.03
C ARG A 681 -15.84 -20.80 39.92
N THR A 682 -15.01 -19.95 39.28
CA THR A 682 -14.22 -18.94 39.99
C THR A 682 -14.89 -17.56 39.89
N PRO A 683 -14.68 -16.68 40.88
CA PRO A 683 -14.99 -15.26 40.72
C PRO A 683 -14.04 -14.65 39.65
N TYR A 684 -14.34 -13.43 39.21
CA TYR A 684 -13.41 -12.68 38.38
C TYR A 684 -12.15 -12.32 39.17
N GLN A 685 -11.00 -12.68 38.62
CA GLN A 685 -9.67 -12.47 39.19
C GLN A 685 -8.72 -11.90 38.15
N ASP A 686 -7.57 -11.40 38.60
CA ASP A 686 -6.57 -10.81 37.69
C ASP A 686 -5.67 -11.88 37.06
N GLU A 687 -5.64 -13.08 37.61
CA GLU A 687 -4.89 -14.21 37.13
C GLU A 687 -5.65 -14.99 36.05
N SER A 688 -4.95 -15.41 35.01
CA SER A 688 -5.49 -16.17 33.89
C SER A 688 -5.31 -17.70 34.03
N CYS A 689 -4.85 -18.15 35.17
CA CYS A 689 -4.67 -19.57 35.49
C CYS A 689 -5.67 -19.99 36.60
N PHE A 690 -6.42 -21.04 36.32
CA PHE A 690 -7.45 -21.57 37.20
C PHE A 690 -7.10 -23.01 37.56
N VAL A 691 -7.16 -23.34 38.83
CA VAL A 691 -6.97 -24.70 39.31
C VAL A 691 -8.22 -25.14 40.05
N PHE A 692 -8.79 -26.25 39.63
CA PHE A 692 -9.94 -26.89 40.25
C PHE A 692 -9.53 -28.25 40.82
N SER A 693 -9.91 -28.56 42.04
CA SER A 693 -9.64 -29.85 42.65
C SER A 693 -10.32 -30.98 41.89
N ARG A 694 -9.84 -32.21 42.12
CA ARG A 694 -10.44 -33.40 41.50
C ARG A 694 -11.94 -33.53 41.80
N GLU A 695 -12.37 -33.17 43.00
CA GLU A 695 -13.77 -33.22 43.38
C GLU A 695 -14.62 -32.20 42.63
N GLN A 696 -14.11 -30.95 42.44
CA GLN A 696 -14.75 -29.91 41.69
C GLN A 696 -14.84 -30.20 40.19
N ALA A 697 -13.93 -30.99 39.67
CA ALA A 697 -13.81 -31.31 38.25
C ALA A 697 -14.36 -32.71 37.90
N ALA A 698 -14.90 -33.45 38.87
CA ALA A 698 -15.25 -34.87 38.69
C ALA A 698 -16.22 -35.11 37.52
N GLU A 699 -17.22 -34.26 37.38
CA GLU A 699 -18.29 -34.38 36.39
C GLU A 699 -18.11 -33.42 35.20
N ALA A 700 -17.08 -32.59 35.19
CA ALA A 700 -16.90 -31.58 34.14
C ALA A 700 -16.42 -32.21 32.83
N ASP A 701 -17.07 -31.86 31.72
CA ASP A 701 -16.71 -32.24 30.37
C ASP A 701 -16.06 -31.09 29.59
N ARG A 702 -16.26 -29.87 30.06
CA ARG A 702 -15.73 -28.65 29.42
C ARG A 702 -15.50 -27.51 30.41
N ALA A 703 -14.66 -26.56 30.01
CA ALA A 703 -14.48 -25.31 30.73
C ALA A 703 -14.82 -24.12 29.83
N MET A 704 -15.45 -23.11 30.44
CA MET A 704 -15.75 -21.84 29.77
C MET A 704 -15.03 -20.72 30.50
N VAL A 705 -14.13 -20.05 29.80
CA VAL A 705 -13.39 -18.91 30.35
C VAL A 705 -14.03 -17.62 29.87
N PHE A 706 -14.18 -16.68 30.78
CA PHE A 706 -14.68 -15.34 30.54
C PHE A 706 -13.59 -14.33 30.85
N VAL A 707 -13.51 -13.29 30.01
CA VAL A 707 -12.60 -12.16 30.21
C VAL A 707 -13.38 -10.88 30.13
N LYS A 708 -13.21 -9.99 31.12
CA LYS A 708 -13.84 -8.65 31.13
C LYS A 708 -12.81 -7.59 31.47
N ARG A 709 -13.15 -6.34 31.20
CA ARG A 709 -12.41 -5.16 31.68
C ARG A 709 -13.07 -4.60 32.94
N ARG A 710 -12.26 -4.12 33.89
CA ARG A 710 -12.76 -3.38 35.08
C ARG A 710 -13.41 -2.06 34.67
N SER A 711 -12.80 -1.36 33.72
CA SER A 711 -13.24 -0.06 33.22
C SER A 711 -14.42 -0.13 32.23
N ASP A 712 -14.69 -1.32 31.67
CA ASP A 712 -15.80 -1.55 30.72
C ASP A 712 -16.47 -2.90 31.01
N PRO A 713 -17.50 -2.91 31.90
CA PRO A 713 -18.22 -4.13 32.23
C PRO A 713 -18.97 -4.76 31.04
N ALA A 714 -19.22 -3.99 29.99
CA ALA A 714 -19.88 -4.49 28.78
C ALA A 714 -18.89 -5.29 27.88
N PHE A 715 -17.59 -5.13 28.08
CA PHE A 715 -16.59 -5.93 27.38
C PHE A 715 -16.52 -7.33 27.98
N LEU A 716 -16.89 -8.36 27.21
CA LEU A 716 -16.88 -9.75 27.63
C LEU A 716 -16.42 -10.65 26.48
N LEU A 717 -15.26 -11.29 26.65
CA LEU A 717 -14.85 -12.42 25.81
C LEU A 717 -15.22 -13.71 26.50
N ARG A 718 -15.55 -14.74 25.74
CA ARG A 718 -15.74 -16.09 26.26
C ARG A 718 -15.20 -17.12 25.28
N GLN A 719 -14.58 -18.15 25.83
CA GLN A 719 -14.14 -19.30 25.06
C GLN A 719 -14.36 -20.59 25.84
N GLU A 720 -14.71 -21.63 25.13
CA GLU A 720 -14.96 -22.95 25.67
C GLU A 720 -13.88 -23.93 25.22
N VAL A 721 -13.45 -24.81 26.12
CA VAL A 721 -12.49 -25.87 25.86
C VAL A 721 -13.02 -27.20 26.43
N SER A 722 -12.91 -28.28 25.68
CA SER A 722 -13.19 -29.63 26.18
C SER A 722 -12.10 -30.08 27.13
N LEU A 723 -12.47 -30.79 28.18
CA LEU A 723 -11.55 -31.26 29.25
C LEU A 723 -11.16 -32.70 29.11
#